data_acf0f947f6dac318638302b107e69281
#
_entry.id   acf0f947f6dac318638302b107e69281
#
_cell.length_a   1.000
_cell.length_b   1.000
_cell.length_c   1.000
_cell.angle_alpha   90.00
_cell.angle_beta   90.00
_cell.angle_gamma   90.00
#
_symmetry.space_group_name_H-M   'P 1'
#
loop_
_entity.id
_entity.type
_entity.pdbx_description
1 polymer ?
#
loop_
_entity_poly.entity_id
_entity_poly.type
_entity_poly.pdbx_seq_one_letter_code
_entity_poly.pdbx_strand_id
1 'polypeptide(L)'
;MSGKSTDEIRETFLEFFAARGHMRRESASLVPATFDASVLLTTAGMHPLKGYFLGLETPPSQRLTSCQKCFRTTDIENVGNTSRHLTFFEMLGNFSIGDYFKQGAVEYAWELSLEGFGFTPQDIWITVFEGDEELGLGPDEEAIAAWESVGVPRERIVLCARSENFWQSGPTGPCGPCSELYLDRGVEHGSPDDLPGGENERFLEYWNLVFMQLDQDPPGRLTPLPAQNIDTGLGLNRMALIQQGVETIFETDQFVPLMDLGRELSTRGADDERALRILADHSRAMTFLIGDGVVPSNEERGYILRRVMRRAIQQGHRIGIEGVFLPAFAEQVIEIMGPAYPDLVSARDTILKWVRGEEEGFRRTLEQGTKLLDDLLDAGAVSAADAFRLHDTFGFPIELTREMALERGVPFAEDAEFTRLMDEQRARSSAAAGAGRKVGRVGEIVREVAPEQTVFTGYEDLEVHTVVQGVREEDGRTYLKLAESPFYAAGGGQVSDLGTLTAEDGGSPVHVADVVRAGDDQALVIDSGTLQAGQRVVATVDRGARHATACNHTATHLLHAALRARLGDHVRQAGSYVGPDKLRFDFTHTERLSDEDRRVVEDEVNRLILEDLAVRPLTTTLDEARRLGAMALFGEKYGDIVRMVEIGDGEVSRELCGGTHVRSTSEIALLKITSEGSSAANVRRIEAITGPAAVRMMREHDLLLREAAEALRTPVERLPQAVVELRDRAKQAARAGGGSNGHVETADLLSGAQDVHGAQVLTALIDGADPKVLMETADRLKGRLGDQAAIVLGSGADGRVHLVAAVTPALVERGVRAGAIVKAAAEVAGGGGGGRDTMAQAGGRDPAKLPAALAAARSAIETALSA
;
A
#
# COMPACT_ATOMS: atom_id res chain seq x y z
N MET A 1 -30.66 6.46 -37.40
CA MET A 1 -31.20 5.48 -36.44
C MET A 1 -30.40 5.70 -35.15
N SER A 2 -31.04 5.82 -33.99
CA SER A 2 -30.28 5.85 -32.73
C SER A 2 -29.58 4.50 -32.59
N GLY A 3 -28.27 4.51 -32.51
CA GLY A 3 -27.47 3.28 -32.31
C GLY A 3 -27.86 2.54 -31.05
N LYS A 4 -27.54 1.26 -30.95
CA LYS A 4 -27.79 0.47 -29.74
C LYS A 4 -26.97 1.01 -28.57
N SER A 5 -27.60 1.08 -27.38
CA SER A 5 -26.86 1.36 -26.14
C SER A 5 -25.89 0.22 -25.80
N THR A 6 -24.93 0.51 -24.95
CA THR A 6 -23.96 -0.51 -24.50
C THR A 6 -24.64 -1.69 -23.82
N ASP A 7 -25.71 -1.46 -23.06
CA ASP A 7 -26.49 -2.52 -22.43
C ASP A 7 -27.28 -3.36 -23.44
N GLU A 8 -27.87 -2.73 -24.48
CA GLU A 8 -28.52 -3.45 -25.56
C GLU A 8 -27.56 -4.31 -26.36
N ILE A 9 -26.32 -3.85 -26.58
CA ILE A 9 -25.29 -4.64 -27.24
C ILE A 9 -24.93 -5.86 -26.39
N ARG A 10 -24.72 -5.66 -25.08
CA ARG A 10 -24.42 -6.73 -24.12
C ARG A 10 -25.52 -7.80 -24.16
N GLU A 11 -26.77 -7.42 -24.05
CA GLU A 11 -27.88 -8.36 -24.05
C GLU A 11 -28.08 -9.02 -25.44
N THR A 12 -27.90 -8.29 -26.55
CA THR A 12 -27.96 -8.87 -27.91
C THR A 12 -26.97 -10.05 -28.02
N PHE A 13 -25.73 -9.90 -27.52
CA PHE A 13 -24.73 -10.96 -27.55
C PHE A 13 -25.11 -12.13 -26.65
N LEU A 14 -25.41 -11.84 -25.38
CA LEU A 14 -25.69 -12.88 -24.40
C LEU A 14 -26.96 -13.68 -24.72
N GLU A 15 -28.02 -13.03 -25.20
CA GLU A 15 -29.26 -13.69 -25.63
C GLU A 15 -29.07 -14.54 -26.90
N PHE A 16 -28.27 -14.05 -27.86
CA PHE A 16 -27.95 -14.79 -29.07
C PHE A 16 -27.31 -16.15 -28.75
N PHE A 17 -26.32 -16.17 -27.85
CA PHE A 17 -25.63 -17.40 -27.45
C PHE A 17 -26.47 -18.25 -26.49
N ALA A 18 -27.23 -17.65 -25.59
CA ALA A 18 -28.16 -18.38 -24.71
C ALA A 18 -29.21 -19.15 -25.52
N ALA A 19 -29.76 -18.52 -26.56
CA ALA A 19 -30.72 -19.18 -27.49
C ALA A 19 -30.10 -20.38 -28.27
N ARG A 20 -28.75 -20.45 -28.32
CA ARG A 20 -28.00 -21.54 -28.98
C ARG A 20 -27.38 -22.52 -27.96
N GLY A 21 -27.93 -22.55 -26.74
CA GLY A 21 -27.61 -23.53 -25.73
C GLY A 21 -26.35 -23.19 -24.90
N HIS A 22 -25.85 -21.97 -24.96
CA HIS A 22 -24.77 -21.54 -24.07
C HIS A 22 -25.33 -21.16 -22.70
N MET A 23 -24.72 -21.67 -21.63
CA MET A 23 -25.04 -21.27 -20.27
C MET A 23 -24.45 -19.87 -20.02
N ARG A 24 -25.30 -18.94 -19.65
CA ARG A 24 -24.91 -17.59 -19.29
C ARG A 24 -24.23 -17.58 -17.92
N ARG A 25 -23.06 -16.98 -17.82
CA ARG A 25 -22.30 -16.83 -16.58
C ARG A 25 -22.14 -15.36 -16.21
N GLU A 26 -22.17 -15.11 -14.91
CA GLU A 26 -21.80 -13.80 -14.37
C GLU A 26 -20.30 -13.53 -14.55
N SER A 27 -19.93 -12.26 -14.58
CA SER A 27 -18.53 -11.85 -14.62
C SER A 27 -17.79 -12.31 -13.37
N ALA A 28 -16.65 -12.95 -13.56
CA ALA A 28 -15.74 -13.23 -12.46
C ALA A 28 -15.05 -11.94 -11.96
N SER A 29 -14.41 -12.01 -10.81
CA SER A 29 -13.61 -10.92 -10.26
C SER A 29 -12.42 -10.56 -11.17
N LEU A 30 -12.02 -9.28 -11.13
CA LEU A 30 -10.74 -8.81 -11.69
C LEU A 30 -9.53 -9.42 -10.98
N VAL A 31 -9.71 -9.91 -9.75
CA VAL A 31 -8.69 -10.65 -9.00
C VAL A 31 -8.81 -12.12 -9.40
N PRO A 32 -7.83 -12.68 -10.14
CA PRO A 32 -7.86 -14.07 -10.56
C PRO A 32 -7.96 -15.02 -9.38
N ALA A 33 -8.54 -16.19 -9.58
CA ALA A 33 -8.56 -17.23 -8.58
C ALA A 33 -7.12 -17.63 -8.19
N THR A 34 -6.94 -18.04 -6.94
CA THR A 34 -5.61 -18.31 -6.33
C THR A 34 -4.77 -19.35 -7.07
N PHE A 35 -5.38 -20.19 -7.90
CA PHE A 35 -4.67 -21.19 -8.71
C PHE A 35 -4.04 -20.60 -9.99
N ASP A 36 -4.51 -19.46 -10.49
CA ASP A 36 -3.92 -18.80 -11.67
C ASP A 36 -2.94 -17.71 -11.28
N ALA A 37 -1.70 -18.11 -11.01
CA ALA A 37 -0.60 -17.19 -10.73
C ALA A 37 0.04 -16.58 -11.99
N SER A 38 -0.48 -16.89 -13.19
CA SER A 38 0.10 -16.43 -14.46
C SER A 38 -0.16 -14.93 -14.71
N VAL A 39 -1.23 -14.37 -14.11
CA VAL A 39 -1.62 -12.98 -14.28
C VAL A 39 -1.98 -12.32 -12.93
N LEU A 40 -1.63 -11.05 -12.79
CA LEU A 40 -1.98 -10.26 -11.59
C LEU A 40 -3.46 -9.89 -11.56
N LEU A 41 -4.03 -9.59 -12.72
CA LEU A 41 -5.44 -9.21 -12.90
C LEU A 41 -6.01 -9.98 -14.10
N THR A 42 -7.33 -10.18 -14.12
CA THR A 42 -8.04 -10.84 -15.20
C THR A 42 -7.95 -9.98 -16.47
N THR A 43 -7.24 -10.45 -17.50
CA THR A 43 -6.97 -9.70 -18.74
C THR A 43 -7.84 -10.14 -19.92
N ALA A 44 -8.53 -11.29 -19.83
CA ALA A 44 -9.36 -11.85 -20.88
C ALA A 44 -10.49 -12.71 -20.31
N GLY A 45 -11.54 -12.93 -21.11
CA GLY A 45 -12.72 -13.72 -20.75
C GLY A 45 -12.41 -15.16 -20.36
N MET A 46 -11.36 -15.74 -20.90
CA MET A 46 -10.97 -17.13 -20.67
C MET A 46 -10.28 -17.39 -19.34
N HIS A 47 -9.66 -16.37 -18.70
CA HIS A 47 -8.88 -16.59 -17.47
C HIS A 47 -9.69 -17.31 -16.37
N PRO A 48 -10.95 -16.96 -16.09
CA PRO A 48 -11.78 -17.68 -15.14
C PRO A 48 -12.17 -19.10 -15.57
N LEU A 49 -11.94 -19.47 -16.85
CA LEU A 49 -12.30 -20.74 -17.46
C LEU A 49 -11.07 -21.64 -17.74
N LYS A 50 -9.87 -21.16 -17.40
CA LYS A 50 -8.60 -21.82 -17.74
C LYS A 50 -8.54 -23.28 -17.26
N GLY A 51 -9.08 -23.57 -16.06
CA GLY A 51 -9.16 -24.95 -15.54
C GLY A 51 -9.97 -25.90 -16.43
N TYR A 52 -11.03 -25.40 -17.06
CA TYR A 52 -11.87 -26.18 -17.99
C TYR A 52 -11.12 -26.49 -19.32
N PHE A 53 -10.42 -25.51 -19.87
CA PHE A 53 -9.63 -25.70 -21.10
C PHE A 53 -8.46 -26.68 -20.90
N LEU A 54 -7.84 -26.65 -19.75
CA LEU A 54 -6.77 -27.59 -19.37
C LEU A 54 -7.30 -29.00 -19.00
N GLY A 55 -8.61 -29.19 -18.86
CA GLY A 55 -9.22 -30.43 -18.40
C GLY A 55 -8.98 -30.72 -16.92
N LEU A 56 -8.57 -29.74 -16.14
CA LEU A 56 -8.35 -29.86 -14.68
C LEU A 56 -9.66 -29.79 -13.90
N GLU A 57 -10.68 -29.17 -14.46
CA GLU A 57 -12.00 -28.99 -13.87
C GLU A 57 -13.09 -29.40 -14.87
N THR A 58 -14.23 -29.87 -14.35
CA THR A 58 -15.41 -30.15 -15.16
C THR A 58 -16.23 -28.88 -15.34
N PRO A 59 -16.48 -28.40 -16.59
CA PRO A 59 -17.29 -27.22 -16.81
C PRO A 59 -18.77 -27.50 -16.46
N PRO A 60 -19.51 -26.49 -15.97
CA PRO A 60 -20.94 -26.63 -15.68
C PRO A 60 -21.78 -26.85 -16.94
N SER A 61 -21.27 -26.47 -18.10
CA SER A 61 -21.79 -26.72 -19.44
C SER A 61 -20.64 -26.69 -20.44
N GLN A 62 -20.72 -27.45 -21.51
CA GLN A 62 -19.73 -27.41 -22.60
C GLN A 62 -19.80 -26.11 -23.40
N ARG A 63 -20.91 -25.39 -23.34
CA ARG A 63 -21.14 -24.10 -23.99
C ARG A 63 -21.38 -23.05 -22.93
N LEU A 64 -20.55 -22.02 -22.89
CA LEU A 64 -20.68 -20.91 -21.93
C LEU A 64 -20.70 -19.58 -22.69
N THR A 65 -21.33 -18.56 -22.10
CA THR A 65 -21.23 -17.16 -22.54
C THR A 65 -21.21 -16.22 -21.36
N SER A 66 -20.44 -15.14 -21.47
CA SER A 66 -20.32 -14.13 -20.41
C SER A 66 -19.94 -12.76 -20.96
N CYS A 67 -20.18 -11.73 -20.16
CA CYS A 67 -19.57 -10.42 -20.29
C CYS A 67 -18.57 -10.25 -19.12
N GLN A 68 -17.28 -10.45 -19.40
CA GLN A 68 -16.22 -10.48 -18.39
C GLN A 68 -15.56 -9.11 -18.19
N LYS A 69 -15.46 -8.68 -16.95
CA LYS A 69 -14.61 -7.56 -16.53
C LYS A 69 -13.14 -7.90 -16.81
N CYS A 70 -12.46 -7.03 -17.52
CA CYS A 70 -11.04 -7.21 -17.85
C CYS A 70 -10.23 -5.98 -17.50
N PHE A 71 -8.97 -6.18 -17.11
CA PHE A 71 -8.04 -5.11 -16.81
C PHE A 71 -6.67 -5.40 -17.43
N ARG A 72 -6.18 -4.51 -18.30
CA ARG A 72 -4.87 -4.61 -18.95
C ARG A 72 -3.95 -3.50 -18.50
N THR A 73 -2.88 -3.86 -17.78
CA THR A 73 -1.87 -2.93 -17.26
C THR A 73 -0.99 -2.34 -18.34
N THR A 74 -0.80 -3.05 -19.45
CA THR A 74 -0.02 -2.62 -20.63
C THR A 74 -0.64 -1.41 -21.32
N ASP A 75 -1.96 -1.24 -21.20
CA ASP A 75 -2.69 -0.17 -21.90
C ASP A 75 -2.77 1.14 -21.11
N ILE A 76 -2.33 1.16 -19.84
CA ILE A 76 -2.39 2.37 -18.98
C ILE A 76 -1.78 3.59 -19.66
N GLU A 77 -0.65 3.45 -20.36
CA GLU A 77 0.07 4.54 -21.02
C GLU A 77 -0.62 4.99 -22.33
N ASN A 78 -1.34 4.08 -22.97
CA ASN A 78 -2.04 4.32 -24.24
C ASN A 78 -3.36 5.09 -24.02
N VAL A 79 -3.96 4.99 -22.82
CA VAL A 79 -5.19 5.71 -22.49
C VAL A 79 -4.98 7.20 -22.57
N GLY A 80 -5.88 7.87 -23.29
CA GLY A 80 -5.84 9.31 -23.58
C GLY A 80 -5.09 9.64 -24.88
N ASN A 81 -4.20 8.75 -25.35
CA ASN A 81 -3.42 8.98 -26.58
C ASN A 81 -4.06 8.35 -27.83
N THR A 82 -4.94 7.40 -27.66
CA THR A 82 -5.65 6.70 -28.74
C THR A 82 -7.16 6.83 -28.59
N SER A 83 -7.88 6.50 -29.65
CA SER A 83 -9.35 6.50 -29.68
C SER A 83 -10.00 5.29 -28.99
N ARG A 84 -9.23 4.20 -28.74
CA ARG A 84 -9.78 2.85 -28.46
C ARG A 84 -9.17 2.10 -27.28
N HIS A 85 -8.08 2.56 -26.67
CA HIS A 85 -7.45 1.85 -25.56
C HIS A 85 -8.06 2.23 -24.21
N LEU A 86 -8.32 1.23 -23.38
CA LEU A 86 -8.86 1.33 -22.03
C LEU A 86 -8.05 0.43 -21.09
N THR A 87 -7.89 0.84 -19.84
CA THR A 87 -7.32 -0.04 -18.79
C THR A 87 -8.34 -1.06 -18.30
N PHE A 88 -9.55 -0.60 -18.03
CA PHE A 88 -10.70 -1.42 -17.67
C PHE A 88 -11.70 -1.46 -18.83
N PHE A 89 -12.08 -2.66 -19.25
CA PHE A 89 -13.06 -2.86 -20.31
C PHE A 89 -13.88 -4.13 -20.09
N GLU A 90 -14.98 -4.22 -20.81
CA GLU A 90 -15.87 -5.37 -20.79
C GLU A 90 -15.65 -6.21 -22.06
N MET A 91 -15.42 -7.50 -21.85
CA MET A 91 -15.21 -8.47 -22.91
C MET A 91 -16.36 -9.46 -22.98
N LEU A 92 -17.12 -9.42 -24.05
CA LEU A 92 -18.13 -10.42 -24.38
C LEU A 92 -17.45 -11.65 -24.95
N GLY A 93 -17.86 -12.84 -24.49
CA GLY A 93 -17.26 -14.09 -24.94
C GLY A 93 -18.26 -15.22 -25.02
N ASN A 94 -18.07 -16.06 -26.06
CA ASN A 94 -18.68 -17.38 -26.16
C ASN A 94 -17.57 -18.43 -26.15
N PHE A 95 -17.81 -19.49 -25.40
CA PHE A 95 -16.83 -20.51 -25.11
C PHE A 95 -17.38 -21.89 -25.45
N SER A 96 -16.56 -22.73 -26.07
CA SER A 96 -16.84 -24.16 -26.32
C SER A 96 -15.74 -24.99 -25.67
N ILE A 97 -16.12 -25.88 -24.79
CA ILE A 97 -15.21 -26.79 -24.09
C ILE A 97 -15.48 -28.21 -24.67
N GLY A 98 -14.73 -28.56 -25.72
CA GLY A 98 -14.81 -29.87 -26.37
C GLY A 98 -16.15 -30.14 -27.09
N ASP A 99 -16.87 -29.10 -27.53
CA ASP A 99 -18.13 -29.25 -28.29
C ASP A 99 -17.95 -28.76 -29.74
N TYR A 100 -18.32 -27.53 -30.10
CA TYR A 100 -18.03 -27.00 -31.44
C TYR A 100 -16.61 -26.40 -31.49
N PHE A 101 -16.07 -26.36 -32.74
CA PHE A 101 -14.74 -25.79 -32.99
C PHE A 101 -14.82 -24.70 -34.07
N LYS A 102 -13.80 -24.51 -34.91
CA LYS A 102 -13.63 -23.38 -35.83
C LYS A 102 -14.87 -23.11 -36.69
N GLN A 103 -15.42 -24.15 -37.36
CA GLN A 103 -16.60 -23.99 -38.21
C GLN A 103 -17.79 -23.38 -37.46
N GLY A 104 -18.12 -23.92 -36.27
CA GLY A 104 -19.23 -23.42 -35.49
C GLY A 104 -18.98 -22.02 -34.94
N ALA A 105 -17.73 -21.71 -34.53
CA ALA A 105 -17.38 -20.37 -34.04
C ALA A 105 -17.52 -19.33 -35.17
N VAL A 106 -17.05 -19.63 -36.37
CA VAL A 106 -17.16 -18.76 -37.53
C VAL A 106 -18.62 -18.55 -37.93
N GLU A 107 -19.44 -19.61 -37.96
CA GLU A 107 -20.86 -19.50 -38.26
C GLU A 107 -21.60 -18.58 -37.29
N TYR A 108 -21.39 -18.75 -35.99
CA TYR A 108 -21.97 -17.86 -34.95
C TYR A 108 -21.50 -16.43 -35.07
N ALA A 109 -20.20 -16.23 -35.28
CA ALA A 109 -19.63 -14.90 -35.41
C ALA A 109 -20.16 -14.15 -36.62
N TRP A 110 -20.26 -14.85 -37.77
CA TRP A 110 -20.81 -14.29 -38.98
C TRP A 110 -22.30 -13.96 -38.86
N GLU A 111 -23.10 -14.91 -38.38
CA GLU A 111 -24.54 -14.73 -38.17
C GLU A 111 -24.81 -13.54 -37.21
N LEU A 112 -24.14 -13.46 -36.05
CA LEU A 112 -24.33 -12.39 -35.09
C LEU A 112 -23.90 -11.02 -35.64
N SER A 113 -22.82 -10.97 -36.42
CA SER A 113 -22.35 -9.76 -37.06
C SER A 113 -23.37 -9.19 -38.03
N LEU A 114 -23.98 -10.06 -38.86
CA LEU A 114 -24.95 -9.62 -39.85
C LEU A 114 -26.34 -9.40 -39.27
N GLU A 115 -26.90 -10.37 -38.52
CA GLU A 115 -28.28 -10.33 -38.04
C GLU A 115 -28.42 -9.61 -36.72
N GLY A 116 -27.47 -9.79 -35.82
CA GLY A 116 -27.53 -9.18 -34.48
C GLY A 116 -27.04 -7.74 -34.45
N PHE A 117 -25.90 -7.48 -35.11
CA PHE A 117 -25.30 -6.14 -35.16
C PHE A 117 -25.62 -5.36 -36.43
N GLY A 118 -26.16 -6.01 -37.46
CA GLY A 118 -26.63 -5.37 -38.68
C GLY A 118 -25.51 -4.90 -39.60
N PHE A 119 -24.33 -5.50 -39.53
CA PHE A 119 -23.23 -5.17 -40.43
C PHE A 119 -23.50 -5.67 -41.85
N THR A 120 -22.96 -5.02 -42.85
CA THR A 120 -22.99 -5.52 -44.19
C THR A 120 -21.77 -6.43 -44.47
N PRO A 121 -21.93 -7.53 -45.20
CA PRO A 121 -20.81 -8.41 -45.50
C PRO A 121 -19.62 -7.71 -46.16
N GLN A 122 -19.89 -6.60 -46.86
CA GLN A 122 -18.90 -5.81 -47.57
C GLN A 122 -17.98 -5.01 -46.66
N ASP A 123 -18.40 -4.69 -45.44
CA ASP A 123 -17.63 -3.87 -44.50
C ASP A 123 -16.78 -4.72 -43.55
N ILE A 124 -16.99 -6.07 -43.56
CA ILE A 124 -16.26 -6.98 -42.68
C ILE A 124 -15.04 -7.55 -43.38
N TRP A 125 -13.91 -7.50 -42.72
CA TRP A 125 -12.64 -8.14 -43.10
C TRP A 125 -12.21 -9.11 -42.01
N ILE A 126 -11.46 -10.12 -42.42
CA ILE A 126 -11.02 -11.21 -41.55
C ILE A 126 -9.49 -11.30 -41.59
N THR A 127 -8.89 -11.50 -40.41
CA THR A 127 -7.49 -11.93 -40.33
C THR A 127 -7.40 -13.37 -39.88
N VAL A 128 -6.39 -14.09 -40.36
CA VAL A 128 -6.12 -15.49 -40.02
C VAL A 128 -4.62 -15.69 -39.86
N PHE A 129 -4.24 -16.58 -38.97
CA PHE A 129 -2.84 -16.91 -38.69
C PHE A 129 -2.11 -17.44 -39.93
N GLU A 130 -1.00 -16.80 -40.30
CA GLU A 130 -0.18 -17.16 -41.46
C GLU A 130 0.77 -18.35 -41.23
N GLY A 131 0.90 -18.80 -39.97
CA GLY A 131 1.89 -19.80 -39.56
C GLY A 131 3.11 -19.20 -38.88
N ASP A 132 3.91 -20.06 -38.26
CA ASP A 132 5.16 -19.71 -37.58
C ASP A 132 6.13 -20.89 -37.68
N GLU A 133 7.27 -20.68 -38.33
CA GLU A 133 8.30 -21.72 -38.54
C GLU A 133 8.96 -22.16 -37.23
N GLU A 134 9.13 -21.23 -36.24
CA GLU A 134 9.73 -21.54 -34.94
C GLU A 134 8.84 -22.46 -34.11
N LEU A 135 7.53 -22.30 -34.25
CA LEU A 135 6.54 -23.16 -33.60
C LEU A 135 6.22 -24.42 -34.38
N GLY A 136 6.69 -24.51 -35.63
CA GLY A 136 6.40 -25.62 -36.54
C GLY A 136 4.92 -25.66 -37.01
N LEU A 137 4.26 -24.51 -37.04
CA LEU A 137 2.86 -24.36 -37.43
C LEU A 137 2.75 -23.70 -38.80
N GLY A 138 1.93 -24.28 -39.66
CA GLY A 138 1.58 -23.69 -40.96
C GLY A 138 0.41 -22.71 -40.86
N PRO A 139 0.00 -22.08 -42.00
CA PRO A 139 -1.19 -21.25 -42.06
C PRO A 139 -2.43 -22.03 -41.61
N ASP A 140 -3.41 -21.32 -41.00
CA ASP A 140 -4.65 -21.92 -40.50
C ASP A 140 -5.66 -22.12 -41.65
N GLU A 141 -5.37 -23.11 -42.53
CA GLU A 141 -6.21 -23.43 -43.68
C GLU A 141 -7.65 -23.82 -43.29
N GLU A 142 -7.84 -24.43 -42.13
CA GLU A 142 -9.16 -24.80 -41.63
C GLU A 142 -10.01 -23.55 -41.32
N ALA A 143 -9.41 -22.52 -40.70
CA ALA A 143 -10.08 -21.26 -40.46
C ALA A 143 -10.41 -20.53 -41.78
N ILE A 144 -9.48 -20.53 -42.74
CA ILE A 144 -9.72 -19.96 -44.06
C ILE A 144 -10.94 -20.64 -44.73
N ALA A 145 -10.95 -21.98 -44.77
CA ALA A 145 -12.05 -22.73 -45.34
C ALA A 145 -13.39 -22.47 -44.60
N ALA A 146 -13.36 -22.32 -43.27
CA ALA A 146 -14.55 -22.01 -42.53
C ALA A 146 -15.13 -20.64 -42.92
N TRP A 147 -14.29 -19.60 -43.08
CA TRP A 147 -14.75 -18.29 -43.53
C TRP A 147 -15.29 -18.28 -44.96
N GLU A 148 -14.61 -18.97 -45.88
CA GLU A 148 -15.10 -19.11 -47.26
C GLU A 148 -16.47 -19.82 -47.29
N SER A 149 -16.69 -20.80 -46.42
CA SER A 149 -17.95 -21.55 -46.35
C SER A 149 -19.16 -20.70 -45.96
N VAL A 150 -18.97 -19.65 -45.16
CA VAL A 150 -20.02 -18.69 -44.79
C VAL A 150 -20.14 -17.51 -45.75
N GLY A 151 -19.35 -17.53 -46.86
CA GLY A 151 -19.46 -16.58 -47.95
C GLY A 151 -18.52 -15.39 -47.90
N VAL A 152 -17.49 -15.43 -47.06
CA VAL A 152 -16.42 -14.40 -47.05
C VAL A 152 -15.50 -14.63 -48.25
N PRO A 153 -15.32 -13.63 -49.13
CA PRO A 153 -14.44 -13.77 -50.27
C PRO A 153 -12.95 -13.91 -49.85
N ARG A 154 -12.17 -14.72 -50.56
CA ARG A 154 -10.76 -14.96 -50.22
C ARG A 154 -9.93 -13.67 -50.10
N GLU A 155 -10.22 -12.68 -50.95
CA GLU A 155 -9.55 -11.37 -50.95
C GLU A 155 -9.78 -10.53 -49.71
N ARG A 156 -10.75 -10.91 -48.87
CA ARG A 156 -11.04 -10.25 -47.56
C ARG A 156 -10.50 -11.03 -46.37
N ILE A 157 -9.78 -12.11 -46.64
CA ILE A 157 -9.10 -12.90 -45.61
C ILE A 157 -7.60 -12.60 -45.68
N VAL A 158 -7.09 -11.85 -44.73
CA VAL A 158 -5.69 -11.42 -44.65
C VAL A 158 -4.94 -12.36 -43.73
N LEU A 159 -3.77 -12.79 -44.15
CA LEU A 159 -2.87 -13.61 -43.33
C LEU A 159 -1.98 -12.71 -42.51
N CYS A 160 -1.94 -12.95 -41.20
CA CYS A 160 -1.17 -12.14 -40.27
C CYS A 160 -0.24 -13.00 -39.41
N ALA A 161 0.84 -12.37 -38.99
CA ALA A 161 1.90 -12.99 -38.21
C ALA A 161 1.43 -13.42 -36.80
N ARG A 162 2.29 -14.14 -36.11
CA ARG A 162 2.09 -14.62 -34.74
C ARG A 162 1.74 -13.50 -33.77
N SER A 163 2.32 -12.31 -33.92
CA SER A 163 2.01 -11.14 -33.06
C SER A 163 0.54 -10.75 -33.05
N GLU A 164 -0.17 -10.99 -34.18
CA GLU A 164 -1.57 -10.62 -34.38
C GLU A 164 -2.50 -11.81 -34.19
N ASN A 165 -2.26 -12.90 -34.88
CA ASN A 165 -3.19 -14.02 -34.96
C ASN A 165 -2.77 -15.31 -34.26
N PHE A 166 -1.98 -15.21 -33.15
CA PHE A 166 -1.72 -16.34 -32.26
C PHE A 166 -1.83 -15.91 -30.82
N TRP A 167 -2.85 -16.36 -30.12
CA TRP A 167 -3.13 -15.98 -28.76
C TRP A 167 -2.52 -16.92 -27.72
N GLN A 168 -2.03 -16.37 -26.58
CA GLN A 168 -1.42 -17.10 -25.46
C GLN A 168 -1.93 -16.56 -24.12
N SER A 169 -2.29 -17.46 -23.19
CA SER A 169 -2.78 -17.06 -21.85
C SER A 169 -1.69 -16.50 -20.91
N GLY A 170 -0.44 -16.53 -21.34
CA GLY A 170 0.74 -16.10 -20.58
C GLY A 170 2.00 -16.79 -21.10
N PRO A 171 3.12 -16.73 -20.36
CA PRO A 171 4.34 -17.45 -20.72
C PRO A 171 4.15 -18.96 -20.80
N THR A 172 3.20 -19.51 -20.06
CA THR A 172 2.77 -20.91 -20.05
C THR A 172 1.25 -20.97 -19.99
N GLY A 173 0.65 -22.03 -20.53
CA GLY A 173 -0.78 -22.31 -20.51
C GLY A 173 -1.42 -22.42 -21.87
N PRO A 174 -2.76 -22.48 -21.92
CA PRO A 174 -3.52 -22.66 -23.15
C PRO A 174 -3.23 -21.58 -24.18
N CYS A 175 -3.09 -22.00 -25.44
CA CYS A 175 -2.80 -21.13 -26.58
C CYS A 175 -3.34 -21.71 -27.86
N GLY A 176 -3.34 -20.89 -28.93
CA GLY A 176 -3.70 -21.35 -30.26
C GLY A 176 -3.78 -20.23 -31.29
N PRO A 177 -3.86 -20.57 -32.58
CA PRO A 177 -4.12 -19.60 -33.63
C PRO A 177 -5.46 -18.94 -33.42
N CYS A 178 -5.62 -17.72 -33.88
CA CYS A 178 -6.89 -16.99 -33.81
C CYS A 178 -7.24 -16.35 -35.14
N SER A 179 -8.50 -15.97 -35.27
CA SER A 179 -9.04 -15.22 -36.40
C SER A 179 -9.83 -14.03 -35.88
N GLU A 180 -9.58 -12.87 -36.42
CA GLU A 180 -10.19 -11.62 -35.96
C GLU A 180 -11.09 -11.02 -37.02
N LEU A 181 -12.17 -10.40 -36.56
CA LEU A 181 -13.11 -9.68 -37.39
C LEU A 181 -12.88 -8.18 -37.26
N TYR A 182 -12.71 -7.52 -38.37
CA TYR A 182 -12.51 -6.08 -38.50
C TYR A 182 -13.66 -5.43 -39.26
N LEU A 183 -14.04 -4.23 -38.84
CA LEU A 183 -14.94 -3.36 -39.59
C LEU A 183 -14.12 -2.34 -40.37
N ASP A 184 -14.32 -2.25 -41.69
CA ASP A 184 -13.79 -1.17 -42.55
C ASP A 184 -14.64 0.10 -42.28
N ARG A 185 -14.05 1.08 -41.63
CA ARG A 185 -14.71 2.36 -41.29
C ARG A 185 -14.73 3.36 -42.47
N GLY A 186 -14.05 2.97 -43.58
CA GLY A 186 -13.93 3.79 -44.75
C GLY A 186 -12.58 4.49 -44.90
N VAL A 187 -12.31 4.91 -46.13
CA VAL A 187 -11.02 5.56 -46.50
C VAL A 187 -10.81 6.93 -45.83
N GLU A 188 -11.84 7.52 -45.26
CA GLU A 188 -11.79 8.74 -44.47
C GLU A 188 -11.04 8.54 -43.15
N HIS A 189 -10.90 7.29 -42.66
CA HIS A 189 -10.21 6.93 -41.44
C HIS A 189 -8.79 6.37 -41.69
N GLY A 190 -8.32 6.37 -42.93
CA GLY A 190 -6.97 5.86 -43.26
C GLY A 190 -6.64 5.94 -44.73
N SER A 191 -5.68 5.11 -45.17
CA SER A 191 -5.25 4.99 -46.55
C SER A 191 -6.08 3.96 -47.33
N PRO A 192 -6.28 4.13 -48.66
CA PRO A 192 -6.82 3.08 -49.50
C PRO A 192 -6.03 1.76 -49.48
N ASP A 193 -4.73 1.84 -49.19
CA ASP A 193 -3.82 0.70 -49.15
C ASP A 193 -3.72 0.04 -47.74
N ASP A 194 -4.43 0.58 -46.73
CA ASP A 194 -4.46 -0.02 -45.42
C ASP A 194 -5.16 -1.38 -45.46
N LEU A 195 -4.66 -2.32 -44.65
CA LEU A 195 -5.22 -3.66 -44.44
C LEU A 195 -5.46 -3.89 -42.93
N PRO A 196 -6.40 -4.80 -42.58
CA PRO A 196 -6.56 -5.23 -41.20
C PRO A 196 -5.31 -5.95 -40.69
N GLY A 197 -5.11 -6.00 -39.36
CA GLY A 197 -3.94 -6.56 -38.69
C GLY A 197 -2.76 -5.58 -38.60
N GLY A 198 -2.92 -4.31 -38.96
CA GLY A 198 -1.93 -3.23 -38.82
C GLY A 198 -2.39 -2.13 -37.88
N GLU A 199 -1.43 -1.27 -37.48
CA GLU A 199 -1.75 -0.05 -36.71
C GLU A 199 -2.35 1.03 -37.62
N ASN A 200 -3.66 0.97 -37.86
CA ASN A 200 -4.40 2.01 -38.58
C ASN A 200 -5.79 2.24 -37.95
N GLU A 201 -6.42 3.35 -38.26
CA GLU A 201 -7.73 3.73 -37.72
C GLU A 201 -8.89 3.32 -38.65
N ARG A 202 -8.58 2.85 -39.91
CA ARG A 202 -9.58 2.44 -40.87
C ARG A 202 -10.20 1.11 -40.52
N PHE A 203 -9.37 0.11 -40.17
CA PHE A 203 -9.82 -1.22 -39.79
C PHE A 203 -9.88 -1.37 -38.28
N LEU A 204 -11.07 -1.40 -37.74
CA LEU A 204 -11.28 -1.56 -36.30
C LEU A 204 -11.62 -2.99 -35.98
N GLU A 205 -10.67 -3.70 -35.28
CA GLU A 205 -10.93 -5.03 -34.72
C GLU A 205 -12.02 -4.93 -33.66
N TYR A 206 -13.08 -5.74 -33.81
CA TYR A 206 -14.17 -5.78 -32.82
C TYR A 206 -14.34 -7.16 -32.17
N TRP A 207 -13.90 -8.25 -32.82
CA TRP A 207 -14.07 -9.60 -32.28
C TRP A 207 -12.87 -10.49 -32.63
N ASN A 208 -12.34 -11.23 -31.64
CA ASN A 208 -11.29 -12.21 -31.81
C ASN A 208 -11.83 -13.62 -31.49
N LEU A 209 -11.63 -14.57 -32.38
CA LEU A 209 -11.99 -15.97 -32.24
C LEU A 209 -10.71 -16.79 -32.03
N VAL A 210 -10.48 -17.24 -30.79
CA VAL A 210 -9.29 -18.03 -30.46
C VAL A 210 -9.59 -19.52 -30.52
N PHE A 211 -8.81 -20.24 -31.33
CA PHE A 211 -8.92 -21.67 -31.49
C PHE A 211 -7.98 -22.40 -30.52
N MET A 212 -8.44 -22.55 -29.30
CA MET A 212 -7.71 -23.02 -28.15
C MET A 212 -7.48 -24.53 -28.27
N GLN A 213 -6.33 -24.95 -28.81
CA GLN A 213 -6.01 -26.34 -29.11
C GLN A 213 -4.66 -26.81 -28.60
N LEU A 214 -3.83 -25.89 -28.13
CA LEU A 214 -2.47 -26.15 -27.71
C LEU A 214 -2.25 -25.66 -26.25
N ASP A 215 -1.32 -26.31 -25.56
CA ASP A 215 -0.78 -25.89 -24.28
C ASP A 215 0.73 -25.67 -24.39
N GLN A 216 1.20 -24.53 -23.87
CA GLN A 216 2.61 -24.18 -23.89
C GLN A 216 3.21 -24.36 -22.49
N ASP A 217 3.99 -25.43 -22.30
CA ASP A 217 4.75 -25.67 -21.06
C ASP A 217 5.94 -26.62 -21.35
N PRO A 218 7.19 -26.20 -21.12
CA PRO A 218 7.68 -24.85 -20.84
C PRO A 218 7.55 -23.90 -22.05
N PRO A 219 7.89 -22.59 -21.91
CA PRO A 219 7.82 -21.65 -23.03
C PRO A 219 8.54 -22.16 -24.30
N GLY A 220 7.85 -22.07 -25.45
CA GLY A 220 8.32 -22.55 -26.72
C GLY A 220 8.06 -24.04 -27.00
N ARG A 221 7.52 -24.82 -26.08
CA ARG A 221 7.11 -26.20 -26.28
C ARG A 221 5.59 -26.33 -26.29
N LEU A 222 5.03 -26.64 -27.45
CA LEU A 222 3.59 -26.83 -27.65
C LEU A 222 3.20 -28.30 -27.55
N THR A 223 2.11 -28.56 -26.82
CA THR A 223 1.47 -29.86 -26.74
C THR A 223 -0.04 -29.71 -26.99
N PRO A 224 -0.73 -30.69 -27.58
CA PRO A 224 -2.19 -30.60 -27.75
C PRO A 224 -2.91 -30.54 -26.38
N LEU A 225 -3.93 -29.71 -26.30
CA LEU A 225 -4.90 -29.72 -25.17
C LEU A 225 -5.72 -31.03 -25.20
N PRO A 226 -6.34 -31.43 -24.07
CA PRO A 226 -7.20 -32.61 -23.99
C PRO A 226 -8.39 -32.57 -24.97
N ALA A 227 -8.86 -31.39 -25.31
CA ALA A 227 -9.94 -31.17 -26.28
C ALA A 227 -9.65 -29.92 -27.13
N GLN A 228 -10.30 -29.83 -28.28
CA GLN A 228 -10.36 -28.61 -29.07
C GLN A 228 -11.43 -27.69 -28.46
N ASN A 229 -11.06 -26.46 -28.18
CA ASN A 229 -11.89 -25.50 -27.47
C ASN A 229 -11.99 -24.19 -28.25
N ILE A 230 -13.03 -23.43 -27.99
CA ILE A 230 -13.21 -22.08 -28.50
C ILE A 230 -13.22 -21.11 -27.29
N ASP A 231 -12.41 -20.07 -27.42
CA ASP A 231 -12.45 -18.86 -26.63
C ASP A 231 -12.68 -17.69 -27.57
N THR A 232 -13.59 -16.79 -27.24
CA THR A 232 -13.78 -15.58 -28.05
C THR A 232 -13.80 -14.32 -27.17
N GLY A 233 -13.34 -13.21 -27.75
CA GLY A 233 -13.34 -11.91 -27.10
C GLY A 233 -13.85 -10.82 -28.03
N LEU A 234 -15.08 -10.33 -27.76
CA LEU A 234 -15.64 -9.15 -28.42
C LEU A 234 -15.57 -7.98 -27.45
N GLY A 235 -14.86 -6.92 -27.84
CA GLY A 235 -14.73 -5.71 -27.03
C GLY A 235 -16.04 -4.93 -26.98
N LEU A 236 -16.78 -5.01 -25.86
CA LEU A 236 -18.09 -4.35 -25.74
C LEU A 236 -17.98 -2.84 -25.99
N ASN A 237 -16.95 -2.18 -25.45
CA ASN A 237 -16.77 -0.74 -25.63
C ASN A 237 -16.39 -0.35 -27.07
N ARG A 238 -15.64 -1.21 -27.79
CA ARG A 238 -15.36 -1.03 -29.22
C ARG A 238 -16.62 -1.23 -30.06
N MET A 239 -17.43 -2.25 -29.74
CA MET A 239 -18.70 -2.47 -30.41
C MET A 239 -19.68 -1.32 -30.16
N ALA A 240 -19.70 -0.73 -28.96
CA ALA A 240 -20.50 0.46 -28.66
C ALA A 240 -20.07 1.65 -29.52
N LEU A 241 -18.76 1.91 -29.68
CA LEU A 241 -18.26 2.92 -30.61
C LEU A 241 -18.82 2.76 -32.02
N ILE A 242 -18.75 1.51 -32.56
CA ILE A 242 -19.25 1.19 -33.89
C ILE A 242 -20.77 1.39 -33.99
N GLN A 243 -21.53 0.82 -33.07
CA GLN A 243 -23.00 0.81 -33.10
C GLN A 243 -23.62 2.20 -32.85
N GLN A 244 -22.94 3.04 -32.06
CA GLN A 244 -23.37 4.41 -31.77
C GLN A 244 -22.86 5.40 -32.80
N GLY A 245 -21.93 4.98 -33.70
CA GLY A 245 -21.44 5.78 -34.81
C GLY A 245 -20.61 6.98 -34.36
N VAL A 246 -19.80 6.80 -33.31
CA VAL A 246 -18.92 7.83 -32.73
C VAL A 246 -17.46 7.58 -33.08
N GLU A 247 -16.61 8.60 -32.95
CA GLU A 247 -15.22 8.52 -33.38
C GLU A 247 -14.33 7.85 -32.33
N THR A 248 -14.66 8.01 -31.05
CA THR A 248 -13.87 7.47 -29.94
C THR A 248 -14.77 6.74 -28.95
N ILE A 249 -14.21 5.80 -28.22
CA ILE A 249 -14.89 5.07 -27.12
C ILE A 249 -15.42 6.07 -26.07
N PHE A 250 -14.73 7.19 -25.89
CA PHE A 250 -15.06 8.22 -24.88
C PHE A 250 -16.30 9.04 -25.22
N GLU A 251 -16.85 8.87 -26.41
CA GLU A 251 -18.10 9.49 -26.86
C GLU A 251 -19.31 8.54 -26.76
N THR A 252 -19.10 7.31 -26.25
CA THR A 252 -20.18 6.35 -26.04
C THR A 252 -20.98 6.65 -24.77
N ASP A 253 -22.17 6.08 -24.68
CA ASP A 253 -23.12 6.27 -23.58
C ASP A 253 -22.56 5.98 -22.19
N GLN A 254 -21.60 5.05 -22.04
CA GLN A 254 -20.94 4.76 -20.77
C GLN A 254 -19.90 5.83 -20.39
N PHE A 255 -19.31 6.55 -21.34
CA PHE A 255 -18.22 7.48 -21.08
C PHE A 255 -18.65 8.95 -21.06
N VAL A 256 -19.64 9.31 -21.88
CA VAL A 256 -20.12 10.71 -21.95
C VAL A 256 -20.43 11.29 -20.57
N PRO A 257 -21.15 10.62 -19.64
CA PRO A 257 -21.41 11.21 -18.32
C PRO A 257 -20.14 11.45 -17.49
N LEU A 258 -19.10 10.63 -17.66
CA LEU A 258 -17.81 10.81 -16.97
C LEU A 258 -16.99 11.96 -17.59
N MET A 259 -17.01 12.08 -18.92
CA MET A 259 -16.37 13.17 -19.64
C MET A 259 -17.02 14.52 -19.29
N ASP A 260 -18.35 14.55 -19.23
CA ASP A 260 -19.12 15.76 -18.88
C ASP A 260 -18.91 16.16 -17.42
N LEU A 261 -18.88 15.21 -16.48
CA LEU A 261 -18.50 15.47 -15.09
C LEU A 261 -17.11 16.10 -14.98
N GLY A 262 -16.13 15.59 -15.75
CA GLY A 262 -14.80 16.15 -15.81
C GLY A 262 -14.77 17.59 -16.33
N ARG A 263 -15.55 17.89 -17.36
CA ARG A 263 -15.71 19.24 -17.90
C ARG A 263 -16.39 20.19 -16.91
N GLU A 264 -17.44 19.73 -16.24
CA GLU A 264 -18.21 20.51 -15.25
C GLU A 264 -17.33 20.90 -14.05
N LEU A 265 -16.54 19.98 -13.53
CA LEU A 265 -15.66 20.23 -12.38
C LEU A 265 -14.40 21.03 -12.75
N SER A 266 -14.05 21.09 -14.02
CA SER A 266 -12.84 21.77 -14.50
C SER A 266 -12.96 23.29 -14.40
N THR A 267 -11.95 23.94 -13.84
CA THR A 267 -11.83 25.42 -13.83
C THR A 267 -10.92 25.95 -14.92
N ARG A 268 -10.14 25.07 -15.57
CA ARG A 268 -9.26 25.37 -16.72
C ARG A 268 -9.01 24.06 -17.49
N GLY A 269 -8.84 24.15 -18.79
CA GLY A 269 -8.53 22.97 -19.60
C GLY A 269 -9.72 22.02 -19.75
N ALA A 270 -10.95 22.53 -19.71
CA ALA A 270 -12.18 21.75 -19.98
C ALA A 270 -12.22 21.14 -21.40
N ASP A 271 -11.33 21.56 -22.27
CA ASP A 271 -11.08 21.09 -23.63
C ASP A 271 -9.83 20.18 -23.73
N ASP A 272 -9.15 19.87 -22.63
CA ASP A 272 -8.06 18.87 -22.61
C ASP A 272 -8.64 17.44 -22.67
N GLU A 273 -9.00 17.03 -23.89
CA GLU A 273 -9.61 15.70 -24.14
C GLU A 273 -8.75 14.56 -23.60
N ARG A 274 -7.42 14.67 -23.65
CA ARG A 274 -6.51 13.64 -23.13
C ARG A 274 -6.69 13.45 -21.62
N ALA A 275 -6.70 14.55 -20.87
CA ALA A 275 -6.88 14.51 -19.43
C ALA A 275 -8.26 13.97 -19.04
N LEU A 276 -9.31 14.38 -19.75
CA LEU A 276 -10.67 13.91 -19.54
C LEU A 276 -10.82 12.41 -19.81
N ARG A 277 -10.23 11.88 -20.90
CA ARG A 277 -10.23 10.47 -21.25
C ARG A 277 -9.54 9.62 -20.18
N ILE A 278 -8.38 10.09 -19.68
CA ILE A 278 -7.66 9.41 -18.59
C ILE A 278 -8.52 9.39 -17.32
N LEU A 279 -9.13 10.52 -16.95
CA LEU A 279 -10.03 10.58 -15.79
C LEU A 279 -11.21 9.60 -15.93
N ALA A 280 -11.87 9.58 -17.08
CA ALA A 280 -13.03 8.72 -17.32
C ALA A 280 -12.67 7.23 -17.25
N ASP A 281 -11.59 6.80 -17.94
CA ASP A 281 -11.13 5.40 -17.90
C ASP A 281 -10.68 4.99 -16.49
N HIS A 282 -9.80 5.78 -15.88
CA HIS A 282 -9.21 5.45 -14.60
C HIS A 282 -10.23 5.48 -13.45
N SER A 283 -11.29 6.27 -13.58
CA SER A 283 -12.40 6.25 -12.63
C SER A 283 -13.17 4.93 -12.66
N ARG A 284 -13.43 4.39 -13.87
CA ARG A 284 -14.00 3.04 -14.02
C ARG A 284 -13.05 1.99 -13.44
N ALA A 285 -11.78 2.04 -13.83
CA ALA A 285 -10.74 1.12 -13.40
C ALA A 285 -10.62 1.03 -11.87
N MET A 286 -10.49 2.16 -11.16
CA MET A 286 -10.35 2.18 -9.71
C MET A 286 -11.62 1.69 -9.00
N THR A 287 -12.80 2.07 -9.50
CA THR A 287 -14.08 1.70 -8.90
C THR A 287 -14.28 0.19 -8.92
N PHE A 288 -14.02 -0.46 -10.06
CA PHE A 288 -14.11 -1.91 -10.20
C PHE A 288 -13.04 -2.68 -9.44
N LEU A 289 -11.79 -2.20 -9.44
CA LEU A 289 -10.73 -2.85 -8.67
C LEU A 289 -11.03 -2.83 -7.17
N ILE A 290 -11.52 -1.70 -6.62
CA ILE A 290 -11.87 -1.60 -5.21
C ILE A 290 -13.13 -2.44 -4.93
N GLY A 291 -14.12 -2.41 -5.82
CA GLY A 291 -15.32 -3.26 -5.72
C GLY A 291 -14.98 -4.74 -5.66
N ASP A 292 -13.97 -5.20 -6.41
CA ASP A 292 -13.46 -6.56 -6.39
C ASP A 292 -12.43 -6.81 -5.23
N GLY A 293 -12.30 -5.83 -4.32
CA GLY A 293 -11.56 -5.97 -3.06
C GLY A 293 -10.07 -5.69 -3.16
N VAL A 294 -9.58 -5.06 -4.22
CA VAL A 294 -8.21 -4.55 -4.27
C VAL A 294 -8.12 -3.28 -3.43
N VAL A 295 -7.08 -3.18 -2.59
CA VAL A 295 -6.80 -1.99 -1.77
C VAL A 295 -5.52 -1.31 -2.26
N PRO A 296 -5.48 0.04 -2.29
CA PRO A 296 -4.28 0.76 -2.71
C PRO A 296 -3.09 0.43 -1.81
N SER A 297 -2.01 -0.10 -2.38
CA SER A 297 -0.79 -0.46 -1.65
C SER A 297 0.47 -0.16 -2.48
N ASN A 298 1.66 -0.51 -1.96
CA ASN A 298 2.93 -0.33 -2.67
C ASN A 298 3.35 -1.56 -3.47
N GLU A 299 2.58 -2.64 -3.44
CA GLU A 299 2.96 -3.93 -4.01
C GLU A 299 1.83 -4.50 -4.88
N GLU A 300 2.20 -5.28 -5.88
CA GLU A 300 1.30 -6.09 -6.73
C GLU A 300 0.07 -5.32 -7.27
N ARG A 301 -1.13 -5.89 -7.11
CA ARG A 301 -2.41 -5.33 -7.58
C ARG A 301 -2.72 -3.97 -6.96
N GLY A 302 -2.37 -3.81 -5.66
CA GLY A 302 -2.58 -2.55 -4.95
C GLY A 302 -1.72 -1.42 -5.47
N TYR A 303 -0.51 -1.72 -5.97
CA TYR A 303 0.35 -0.76 -6.66
C TYR A 303 -0.28 -0.30 -7.98
N ILE A 304 -0.83 -1.24 -8.77
CA ILE A 304 -1.52 -0.92 -10.02
C ILE A 304 -2.70 0.01 -9.75
N LEU A 305 -3.56 -0.33 -8.78
CA LEU A 305 -4.69 0.51 -8.38
C LEU A 305 -4.22 1.90 -7.96
N ARG A 306 -3.20 1.99 -7.11
CA ARG A 306 -2.64 3.26 -6.65
C ARG A 306 -2.08 4.10 -7.80
N ARG A 307 -1.39 3.47 -8.75
CA ARG A 307 -0.86 4.13 -9.96
C ARG A 307 -1.98 4.76 -10.78
N VAL A 308 -3.04 4.01 -11.06
CA VAL A 308 -4.22 4.47 -11.81
C VAL A 308 -4.89 5.65 -11.09
N MET A 309 -5.14 5.52 -9.77
CA MET A 309 -5.74 6.61 -8.98
C MET A 309 -4.87 7.88 -8.99
N ARG A 310 -3.57 7.75 -8.78
CA ARG A 310 -2.66 8.90 -8.75
C ARG A 310 -2.54 9.58 -10.10
N ARG A 311 -2.58 8.82 -11.20
CA ARG A 311 -2.63 9.37 -12.55
C ARG A 311 -3.93 10.16 -12.79
N ALA A 312 -5.06 9.62 -12.36
CA ALA A 312 -6.34 10.33 -12.41
C ALA A 312 -6.31 11.64 -11.59
N ILE A 313 -5.78 11.61 -10.36
CA ILE A 313 -5.64 12.80 -9.50
C ILE A 313 -4.78 13.86 -10.20
N GLN A 314 -3.66 13.47 -10.76
CA GLN A 314 -2.75 14.40 -11.48
C GLN A 314 -3.45 15.03 -12.68
N GLN A 315 -4.19 14.25 -13.51
CA GLN A 315 -4.90 14.78 -14.65
C GLN A 315 -6.05 15.71 -14.24
N GLY A 316 -6.78 15.40 -13.17
CA GLY A 316 -7.80 16.30 -12.62
C GLY A 316 -7.21 17.63 -12.16
N HIS A 317 -6.08 17.61 -11.46
CA HIS A 317 -5.37 18.86 -11.09
C HIS A 317 -4.87 19.63 -12.31
N ARG A 318 -4.43 18.95 -13.36
CA ARG A 318 -3.98 19.57 -14.61
C ARG A 318 -5.09 20.42 -15.25
N ILE A 319 -6.32 19.90 -15.27
CA ILE A 319 -7.48 20.64 -15.77
C ILE A 319 -8.15 21.56 -14.73
N GLY A 320 -7.53 21.72 -13.55
CA GLY A 320 -7.93 22.66 -12.52
C GLY A 320 -9.11 22.20 -11.66
N ILE A 321 -9.35 20.92 -11.52
CA ILE A 321 -10.31 20.42 -10.53
C ILE A 321 -9.72 20.60 -9.13
N GLU A 322 -10.44 21.29 -8.27
CA GLU A 322 -9.99 21.61 -6.91
C GLU A 322 -10.59 20.65 -5.87
N GLY A 323 -9.86 20.48 -4.78
CA GLY A 323 -10.34 19.66 -3.66
C GLY A 323 -10.22 18.16 -3.90
N VAL A 324 -11.12 17.40 -3.25
CA VAL A 324 -11.26 15.94 -3.41
C VAL A 324 -12.40 15.69 -4.38
N PHE A 325 -12.14 15.06 -5.51
CA PHE A 325 -13.07 14.91 -6.62
C PHE A 325 -13.28 13.47 -7.11
N LEU A 326 -12.32 12.58 -6.93
CA LEU A 326 -12.45 11.18 -7.37
C LEU A 326 -13.69 10.45 -6.82
N PRO A 327 -14.17 10.72 -5.58
CA PRO A 327 -15.41 10.12 -5.11
C PRO A 327 -16.64 10.43 -5.98
N ALA A 328 -16.72 11.64 -6.58
CA ALA A 328 -17.80 11.99 -7.49
C ALA A 328 -17.74 11.15 -8.78
N PHE A 329 -16.54 10.91 -9.31
CA PHE A 329 -16.36 10.03 -10.45
C PHE A 329 -16.71 8.58 -10.12
N ALA A 330 -16.32 8.08 -8.94
CA ALA A 330 -16.69 6.72 -8.51
C ALA A 330 -18.20 6.55 -8.37
N GLU A 331 -18.90 7.55 -7.82
CA GLU A 331 -20.37 7.59 -7.78
C GLU A 331 -20.97 7.51 -9.17
N GLN A 332 -20.48 8.30 -10.10
CA GLN A 332 -20.97 8.31 -11.49
C GLN A 332 -20.76 6.94 -12.15
N VAL A 333 -19.63 6.28 -11.90
CA VAL A 333 -19.39 4.91 -12.39
C VAL A 333 -20.39 3.92 -11.79
N ILE A 334 -20.64 4.00 -10.47
CA ILE A 334 -21.61 3.13 -9.78
C ILE A 334 -23.02 3.36 -10.34
N GLU A 335 -23.39 4.60 -10.65
CA GLU A 335 -24.68 4.92 -11.26
C GLU A 335 -24.82 4.32 -12.65
N ILE A 336 -23.80 4.47 -13.52
CA ILE A 336 -23.83 3.99 -14.89
C ILE A 336 -23.79 2.47 -14.95
N MET A 337 -22.91 1.84 -14.17
CA MET A 337 -22.57 0.43 -14.31
C MET A 337 -23.20 -0.48 -13.26
N GLY A 338 -23.78 0.10 -12.18
CA GLY A 338 -24.45 -0.65 -11.12
C GLY A 338 -25.59 -1.56 -11.58
N PRO A 339 -26.42 -1.19 -12.57
CA PRO A 339 -27.44 -2.10 -13.11
C PRO A 339 -26.87 -3.41 -13.67
N ALA A 340 -25.72 -3.37 -14.33
CA ALA A 340 -25.04 -4.55 -14.86
C ALA A 340 -24.16 -5.25 -13.80
N TYR A 341 -23.71 -4.53 -12.78
CA TYR A 341 -22.81 -5.01 -11.72
C TYR A 341 -23.33 -4.62 -10.33
N PRO A 342 -24.35 -5.31 -9.77
CA PRO A 342 -24.96 -4.97 -8.47
C PRO A 342 -23.97 -4.96 -7.30
N ASP A 343 -22.86 -5.70 -7.41
CA ASP A 343 -21.81 -5.74 -6.39
C ASP A 343 -21.16 -4.36 -6.17
N LEU A 344 -21.08 -3.51 -7.20
CA LEU A 344 -20.60 -2.13 -7.05
C LEU A 344 -21.52 -1.30 -6.14
N VAL A 345 -22.83 -1.49 -6.27
CA VAL A 345 -23.82 -0.80 -5.42
C VAL A 345 -23.67 -1.25 -3.98
N SER A 346 -23.48 -2.55 -3.76
CA SER A 346 -23.27 -3.13 -2.43
C SER A 346 -21.97 -2.68 -1.79
N ALA A 347 -20.90 -2.50 -2.59
CA ALA A 347 -19.59 -2.07 -2.13
C ALA A 347 -19.42 -0.54 -2.09
N ARG A 348 -20.45 0.27 -2.42
CA ARG A 348 -20.39 1.72 -2.62
C ARG A 348 -19.62 2.45 -1.52
N ASP A 349 -20.01 2.26 -0.26
CA ASP A 349 -19.42 2.99 0.87
C ASP A 349 -17.93 2.63 1.05
N THR A 350 -17.58 1.38 0.81
CA THR A 350 -16.17 0.91 0.82
C THR A 350 -15.38 1.55 -0.31
N ILE A 351 -15.92 1.59 -1.52
CA ILE A 351 -15.29 2.22 -2.69
C ILE A 351 -15.00 3.69 -2.40
N LEU A 352 -16.02 4.44 -1.98
CA LEU A 352 -15.89 5.87 -1.72
C LEU A 352 -14.90 6.18 -0.59
N LYS A 353 -14.87 5.35 0.46
CA LYS A 353 -13.91 5.48 1.56
C LYS A 353 -12.46 5.33 1.07
N TRP A 354 -12.17 4.30 0.28
CA TRP A 354 -10.82 4.06 -0.24
C TRP A 354 -10.39 5.12 -1.25
N VAL A 355 -11.29 5.50 -2.14
CA VAL A 355 -11.02 6.53 -3.14
C VAL A 355 -10.69 7.86 -2.48
N ARG A 356 -11.50 8.29 -1.52
CA ARG A 356 -11.26 9.52 -0.74
C ARG A 356 -9.96 9.47 0.04
N GLY A 357 -9.70 8.38 0.74
CA GLY A 357 -8.50 8.24 1.58
C GLY A 357 -7.19 8.30 0.79
N GLU A 358 -7.12 7.64 -0.38
CA GLU A 358 -5.91 7.69 -1.22
C GLU A 358 -5.74 9.09 -1.85
N GLU A 359 -6.82 9.74 -2.28
CA GLU A 359 -6.76 11.09 -2.87
C GLU A 359 -6.30 12.13 -1.84
N GLU A 360 -6.89 12.16 -0.64
CA GLU A 360 -6.48 13.06 0.46
C GLU A 360 -5.02 12.81 0.88
N GLY A 361 -4.61 11.54 0.94
CA GLY A 361 -3.22 11.17 1.24
C GLY A 361 -2.23 11.61 0.18
N PHE A 362 -2.59 11.47 -1.09
CA PHE A 362 -1.69 11.78 -2.21
C PHE A 362 -1.62 13.27 -2.53
N ARG A 363 -2.63 14.06 -2.24
CA ARG A 363 -2.70 15.50 -2.61
C ARG A 363 -1.47 16.30 -2.14
N ARG A 364 -1.05 16.11 -0.87
CA ARG A 364 0.16 16.77 -0.34
C ARG A 364 1.43 16.35 -1.05
N THR A 365 1.55 15.08 -1.37
CA THR A 365 2.66 14.53 -2.15
C THR A 365 2.68 15.12 -3.55
N LEU A 366 1.53 15.22 -4.20
CA LEU A 366 1.38 15.77 -5.54
C LEU A 366 1.81 17.25 -5.59
N GLU A 367 1.30 18.08 -4.68
CA GLU A 367 1.64 19.50 -4.62
C GLU A 367 3.16 19.74 -4.46
N GLN A 368 3.80 19.00 -3.55
CA GLN A 368 5.23 19.11 -3.31
C GLN A 368 6.07 18.51 -4.43
N GLY A 369 5.69 17.33 -4.91
CA GLY A 369 6.40 16.62 -5.97
C GLY A 369 6.32 17.32 -7.30
N THR A 370 5.15 17.84 -7.69
CA THR A 370 4.96 18.60 -8.94
C THR A 370 5.82 19.86 -8.95
N LYS A 371 5.82 20.62 -7.84
CA LYS A 371 6.64 21.83 -7.76
C LYS A 371 8.13 21.54 -7.92
N LEU A 372 8.63 20.52 -7.24
CA LEU A 372 10.04 20.12 -7.36
C LEU A 372 10.36 19.60 -8.77
N LEU A 373 9.45 18.83 -9.37
CA LEU A 373 9.62 18.33 -10.73
C LEU A 373 9.57 19.46 -11.76
N ASP A 374 8.67 20.44 -11.62
CA ASP A 374 8.61 21.63 -12.47
C ASP A 374 9.93 22.41 -12.46
N ASP A 375 10.52 22.62 -11.27
CA ASP A 375 11.84 23.26 -11.14
C ASP A 375 12.95 22.50 -11.91
N LEU A 376 12.92 21.15 -11.88
CA LEU A 376 13.85 20.30 -12.62
C LEU A 376 13.60 20.33 -14.13
N LEU A 377 12.34 20.28 -14.55
CA LEU A 377 11.95 20.34 -15.97
C LEU A 377 12.31 21.70 -16.59
N ASP A 378 12.13 22.79 -15.84
CA ASP A 378 12.53 24.15 -16.27
C ASP A 378 14.07 24.29 -16.36
N ALA A 379 14.82 23.50 -15.57
CA ALA A 379 16.27 23.39 -15.69
C ALA A 379 16.73 22.54 -16.89
N GLY A 380 15.81 21.84 -17.57
CA GLY A 380 16.04 21.09 -18.81
C GLY A 380 16.60 19.68 -18.64
N ALA A 381 16.67 19.15 -17.41
CA ALA A 381 17.14 17.78 -17.16
C ALA A 381 16.54 17.21 -15.87
N VAL A 382 16.15 15.91 -15.91
CA VAL A 382 15.79 15.12 -14.74
C VAL A 382 16.78 13.95 -14.63
N SER A 383 17.67 13.99 -13.65
CA SER A 383 18.64 12.91 -13.42
C SER A 383 18.00 11.70 -12.73
N ALA A 384 18.63 10.53 -12.82
CA ALA A 384 18.24 9.32 -12.10
C ALA A 384 18.16 9.54 -10.58
N ALA A 385 19.09 10.32 -10.02
CA ALA A 385 19.11 10.66 -8.61
C ALA A 385 17.93 11.56 -8.20
N ASP A 386 17.55 12.54 -9.05
CA ASP A 386 16.40 13.41 -8.81
C ASP A 386 15.10 12.61 -8.89
N ALA A 387 14.96 11.76 -9.90
CA ALA A 387 13.83 10.87 -10.07
C ALA A 387 13.69 9.89 -8.89
N PHE A 388 14.80 9.33 -8.44
CA PHE A 388 14.83 8.47 -7.24
C PHE A 388 14.44 9.25 -5.97
N ARG A 389 14.94 10.47 -5.80
CA ARG A 389 14.57 11.32 -4.67
C ARG A 389 13.09 11.68 -4.66
N LEU A 390 12.51 12.01 -5.82
CA LEU A 390 11.08 12.24 -5.97
C LEU A 390 10.28 10.99 -5.55
N HIS A 391 10.73 9.81 -5.98
CA HIS A 391 10.07 8.55 -5.67
C HIS A 391 10.24 8.13 -4.19
N ASP A 392 11.48 8.03 -3.70
CA ASP A 392 11.80 7.46 -2.37
C ASP A 392 11.47 8.43 -1.22
N THR A 393 11.80 9.72 -1.37
CA THR A 393 11.66 10.71 -0.30
C THR A 393 10.28 11.37 -0.28
N PHE A 394 9.75 11.69 -1.45
CA PHE A 394 8.47 12.40 -1.57
C PHE A 394 7.30 11.48 -1.94
N GLY A 395 7.55 10.22 -2.31
CA GLY A 395 6.51 9.27 -2.72
C GLY A 395 5.83 9.63 -4.06
N PHE A 396 6.50 10.45 -4.88
CA PHE A 396 5.99 10.86 -6.20
C PHE A 396 6.26 9.72 -7.21
N PRO A 397 5.23 9.19 -7.90
CA PRO A 397 5.41 8.05 -8.79
C PRO A 397 6.39 8.34 -9.92
N ILE A 398 7.27 7.38 -10.22
CA ILE A 398 8.28 7.51 -11.27
C ILE A 398 7.63 7.62 -12.66
N GLU A 399 6.51 6.95 -12.85
CA GLU A 399 5.73 6.98 -14.08
C GLU A 399 5.19 8.39 -14.37
N LEU A 400 4.73 9.10 -13.32
CA LEU A 400 4.30 10.50 -13.45
C LEU A 400 5.48 11.42 -13.76
N THR A 401 6.65 11.17 -13.14
CA THR A 401 7.87 11.92 -13.47
C THR A 401 8.23 11.75 -14.94
N ARG A 402 8.16 10.52 -15.47
CA ARG A 402 8.42 10.20 -16.88
C ARG A 402 7.41 10.86 -17.82
N GLU A 403 6.13 10.73 -17.52
CA GLU A 403 5.04 11.29 -18.33
C GLU A 403 5.17 12.82 -18.44
N MET A 404 5.40 13.52 -17.32
CA MET A 404 5.57 14.98 -17.31
C MET A 404 6.86 15.42 -18.01
N ALA A 405 7.95 14.66 -17.91
CA ALA A 405 9.18 14.95 -18.64
C ALA A 405 9.00 14.81 -20.15
N LEU A 406 8.33 13.74 -20.61
CA LEU A 406 8.02 13.52 -22.04
C LEU A 406 7.12 14.61 -22.60
N GLU A 407 6.08 15.03 -21.86
CA GLU A 407 5.18 16.10 -22.27
C GLU A 407 5.88 17.44 -22.50
N ARG A 408 6.93 17.73 -21.72
CA ARG A 408 7.75 18.95 -21.87
C ARG A 408 8.95 18.77 -22.80
N GLY A 409 9.12 17.59 -23.40
CA GLY A 409 10.26 17.26 -24.28
C GLY A 409 11.60 17.22 -23.56
N VAL A 410 11.60 17.01 -22.22
CA VAL A 410 12.80 16.89 -21.42
C VAL A 410 13.25 15.42 -21.42
N PRO A 411 14.52 15.12 -21.75
CA PRO A 411 15.02 13.76 -21.71
C PRO A 411 14.92 13.16 -20.30
N PHE A 412 14.28 12.01 -20.21
CA PHE A 412 14.23 11.18 -19.03
C PHE A 412 14.67 9.78 -19.43
N ALA A 413 15.81 9.33 -18.92
CA ALA A 413 16.30 7.98 -19.16
C ALA A 413 16.21 7.18 -17.86
N GLU A 414 15.52 6.06 -17.89
CA GLU A 414 15.74 4.98 -16.93
C GLU A 414 17.11 4.38 -17.23
N ASP A 415 18.13 4.92 -16.62
CA ASP A 415 19.45 4.38 -16.75
C ASP A 415 19.76 3.30 -15.71
N ALA A 416 20.89 2.63 -15.87
CA ALA A 416 21.36 1.63 -14.93
C ALA A 416 21.54 2.19 -13.51
N GLU A 417 21.71 3.50 -13.38
CA GLU A 417 21.85 4.17 -12.07
C GLU A 417 20.52 4.21 -11.32
N PHE A 418 19.41 4.55 -11.97
CA PHE A 418 18.09 4.52 -11.35
C PHE A 418 17.72 3.10 -10.90
N THR A 419 17.92 2.11 -11.77
CA THR A 419 17.68 0.69 -11.44
C THR A 419 18.51 0.25 -10.24
N ARG A 420 19.81 0.62 -10.20
CA ARG A 420 20.69 0.35 -9.06
C ARG A 420 20.19 0.99 -7.77
N LEU A 421 19.78 2.26 -7.79
CA LEU A 421 19.23 2.97 -6.62
C LEU A 421 17.96 2.31 -6.10
N MET A 422 17.08 1.86 -6.98
CA MET A 422 15.87 1.11 -6.62
C MET A 422 16.19 -0.25 -6.01
N ASP A 423 17.16 -0.96 -6.56
CA ASP A 423 17.59 -2.26 -6.02
C ASP A 423 18.26 -2.12 -4.65
N GLU A 424 19.06 -1.06 -4.44
CA GLU A 424 19.63 -0.73 -3.13
C GLU A 424 18.55 -0.39 -2.09
N GLN A 425 17.50 0.31 -2.49
CA GLN A 425 16.35 0.60 -1.63
C GLN A 425 15.60 -0.69 -1.26
N ARG A 426 15.30 -1.54 -2.25
CA ARG A 426 14.66 -2.85 -2.02
C ARG A 426 15.51 -3.72 -1.08
N ALA A 427 16.84 -3.74 -1.28
CA ALA A 427 17.75 -4.48 -0.42
C ALA A 427 17.78 -3.92 1.02
N ARG A 428 17.71 -2.59 1.21
CA ARG A 428 17.60 -1.96 2.54
C ARG A 428 16.27 -2.28 3.21
N SER A 429 15.17 -2.23 2.47
CA SER A 429 13.84 -2.56 2.98
C SER A 429 13.71 -4.04 3.34
N SER A 430 14.27 -4.95 2.53
CA SER A 430 14.30 -6.39 2.81
C SER A 430 15.29 -6.77 3.91
N ALA A 431 16.39 -6.04 4.06
CA ALA A 431 17.32 -6.23 5.19
C ALA A 431 16.70 -5.80 6.52
N ALA A 432 15.89 -4.73 6.52
CA ALA A 432 15.11 -4.30 7.67
C ALA A 432 13.95 -5.27 7.99
N ALA A 433 13.42 -5.96 7.00
CA ALA A 433 12.38 -7.00 7.15
C ALA A 433 12.93 -8.40 7.48
N GLY A 434 14.25 -8.62 7.40
CA GLY A 434 14.94 -9.83 7.87
C GLY A 434 14.69 -11.14 7.09
N ALA A 435 14.01 -11.13 5.93
CA ALA A 435 13.45 -12.35 5.34
C ALA A 435 13.91 -12.76 3.92
N GLY A 436 14.52 -11.90 3.11
CA GLY A 436 14.53 -12.13 1.65
C GLY A 436 15.64 -12.98 1.04
N ARG A 437 16.81 -13.15 1.66
CA ARG A 437 18.00 -13.70 1.00
C ARG A 437 18.37 -15.16 1.33
N LYS A 438 17.67 -15.82 2.25
CA LYS A 438 18.03 -17.17 2.75
C LYS A 438 17.19 -18.34 2.20
N VAL A 439 16.07 -18.08 1.55
CA VAL A 439 15.09 -19.12 1.22
C VAL A 439 15.60 -20.15 0.19
N GLY A 440 16.33 -19.74 -0.84
CA GLY A 440 16.84 -20.70 -1.84
C GLY A 440 17.87 -21.67 -1.28
N ARG A 441 18.86 -21.17 -0.51
CA ARG A 441 19.94 -21.98 0.06
C ARG A 441 19.46 -22.91 1.18
N VAL A 442 18.49 -22.44 2.00
CA VAL A 442 17.89 -23.26 3.06
C VAL A 442 17.20 -24.50 2.48
N GLY A 443 16.49 -24.36 1.37
CA GLY A 443 15.83 -25.49 0.71
C GLY A 443 16.81 -26.54 0.17
N GLU A 444 17.98 -26.11 -0.28
CA GLU A 444 19.08 -27.01 -0.67
C GLU A 444 19.64 -27.73 0.56
N ILE A 445 19.94 -27.00 1.64
CA ILE A 445 20.48 -27.55 2.88
C ILE A 445 19.55 -28.64 3.45
N VAL A 446 18.23 -28.38 3.54
CA VAL A 446 17.26 -29.37 4.07
C VAL A 446 17.32 -30.68 3.28
N ARG A 447 17.40 -30.62 1.95
CA ARG A 447 17.51 -31.81 1.07
C ARG A 447 18.87 -32.50 1.17
N GLU A 448 19.92 -31.75 1.40
CA GLU A 448 21.30 -32.23 1.48
C GLU A 448 21.62 -32.85 2.86
N VAL A 449 20.86 -32.53 3.92
CA VAL A 449 21.04 -33.16 5.25
C VAL A 449 20.64 -34.64 5.21
N ALA A 450 19.50 -34.96 4.58
CA ALA A 450 19.06 -36.32 4.31
C ALA A 450 18.01 -36.30 3.19
N PRO A 451 17.97 -37.34 2.32
CA PRO A 451 17.02 -37.41 1.22
C PRO A 451 15.59 -37.70 1.64
N GLU A 452 15.40 -38.41 2.77
CA GLU A 452 14.10 -38.79 3.27
C GLU A 452 13.40 -37.60 3.90
N GLN A 453 12.10 -37.44 3.62
CA GLN A 453 11.27 -36.34 4.16
C GLN A 453 10.98 -36.61 5.65
N THR A 454 11.03 -35.55 6.45
CA THR A 454 10.60 -35.56 7.85
C THR A 454 9.07 -35.60 7.94
N VAL A 455 8.51 -36.49 8.71
CA VAL A 455 7.07 -36.54 9.02
C VAL A 455 6.80 -35.57 10.19
N PHE A 456 5.99 -34.52 9.97
CA PHE A 456 5.59 -33.60 11.03
C PHE A 456 4.42 -34.16 11.85
N THR A 457 4.62 -34.38 13.18
CA THR A 457 3.62 -34.89 14.11
C THR A 457 3.14 -33.85 15.13
N GLY A 458 3.70 -32.64 15.08
CA GLY A 458 3.60 -31.62 16.12
C GLY A 458 2.25 -30.92 16.27
N TYR A 459 1.20 -31.32 15.53
CA TYR A 459 -0.16 -30.90 15.83
C TYR A 459 -0.77 -31.67 17.00
N GLU A 460 -0.36 -32.92 17.18
CA GLU A 460 -0.90 -33.84 18.21
C GLU A 460 0.11 -34.09 19.31
N ASP A 461 1.40 -34.31 18.96
CA ASP A 461 2.44 -34.74 19.87
C ASP A 461 3.44 -33.59 20.14
N LEU A 462 3.80 -33.42 21.41
CA LEU A 462 4.87 -32.50 21.84
C LEU A 462 6.16 -33.26 22.23
N GLU A 463 6.10 -34.60 22.26
CA GLU A 463 7.23 -35.46 22.55
C GLU A 463 7.15 -36.69 21.66
N VAL A 464 8.21 -37.02 20.96
CA VAL A 464 8.26 -38.13 20.00
C VAL A 464 9.59 -38.88 20.14
N HIS A 465 9.52 -40.20 20.20
CA HIS A 465 10.69 -41.07 20.06
C HIS A 465 10.99 -41.29 18.58
N THR A 466 12.13 -40.82 18.12
CA THR A 466 12.46 -40.80 16.69
C THR A 466 13.92 -41.10 16.41
N VAL A 467 14.31 -41.06 15.15
CA VAL A 467 15.70 -41.34 14.72
C VAL A 467 16.24 -40.11 13.95
N VAL A 468 17.48 -39.79 14.20
CA VAL A 468 18.23 -38.81 13.44
C VAL A 468 18.52 -39.36 12.04
N GLN A 469 17.96 -38.75 10.98
CA GLN A 469 18.19 -39.16 9.59
C GLN A 469 19.53 -38.66 9.07
N GLY A 470 19.93 -37.46 9.45
CA GLY A 470 21.17 -36.85 9.03
C GLY A 470 21.55 -35.63 9.86
N VAL A 471 22.83 -35.27 9.80
CA VAL A 471 23.40 -34.11 10.47
C VAL A 471 24.37 -33.44 9.49
N ARG A 472 24.35 -32.11 9.40
CA ARG A 472 25.22 -31.32 8.54
C ARG A 472 25.61 -30.04 9.23
N GLU A 473 26.89 -29.68 9.16
CA GLU A 473 27.40 -28.36 9.54
C GLU A 473 27.56 -27.48 8.30
N GLU A 474 26.99 -26.30 8.35
CA GLU A 474 27.14 -25.30 7.29
C GLU A 474 27.04 -23.88 7.87
N ASP A 475 27.94 -23.00 7.47
CA ASP A 475 28.02 -21.60 7.93
C ASP A 475 28.02 -21.42 9.47
N GLY A 476 28.66 -22.36 10.19
CA GLY A 476 28.75 -22.34 11.65
C GLY A 476 27.46 -22.72 12.37
N ARG A 477 26.50 -23.31 11.64
CA ARG A 477 25.25 -23.87 12.19
C ARG A 477 25.20 -25.36 11.95
N THR A 478 24.61 -26.10 12.87
CA THR A 478 24.38 -27.54 12.73
C THR A 478 22.91 -27.78 12.39
N TYR A 479 22.69 -28.36 11.22
CA TYR A 479 21.37 -28.78 10.74
C TYR A 479 21.19 -30.27 10.97
N LEU A 480 19.98 -30.65 11.43
CA LEU A 480 19.66 -32.03 11.77
C LEU A 480 18.26 -32.37 11.27
N LYS A 481 18.10 -33.53 10.63
CA LYS A 481 16.78 -34.07 10.25
C LYS A 481 16.39 -35.26 11.13
N LEU A 482 15.11 -35.32 11.46
CA LEU A 482 14.46 -36.41 12.17
C LEU A 482 13.53 -37.18 11.23
N ALA A 483 13.32 -38.47 11.48
CA ALA A 483 12.33 -39.27 10.76
C ALA A 483 10.91 -38.73 11.04
N GLU A 484 10.62 -38.51 12.33
CA GLU A 484 9.38 -37.89 12.82
C GLU A 484 9.76 -36.70 13.71
N SER A 485 9.07 -35.57 13.56
CA SER A 485 9.40 -34.36 14.29
C SER A 485 8.15 -33.68 14.86
N PRO A 486 8.15 -33.38 16.17
CA PRO A 486 7.07 -32.65 16.81
C PRO A 486 7.24 -31.11 16.68
N PHE A 487 8.36 -30.63 16.11
CA PHE A 487 8.71 -29.21 16.05
C PHE A 487 8.04 -28.52 14.84
N TYR A 488 7.30 -27.48 15.11
CA TYR A 488 6.71 -26.62 14.09
C TYR A 488 7.79 -25.74 13.45
N ALA A 489 7.89 -25.76 12.14
CA ALA A 489 8.76 -24.86 11.38
C ALA A 489 8.07 -23.51 11.15
N ALA A 490 8.84 -22.42 11.20
CA ALA A 490 8.30 -21.07 10.99
C ALA A 490 7.51 -20.96 9.69
N GLY A 491 6.31 -20.37 9.76
CA GLY A 491 5.42 -20.18 8.61
C GLY A 491 4.14 -19.43 8.97
N GLY A 492 3.51 -18.76 7.99
CA GLY A 492 2.26 -18.03 8.20
C GLY A 492 2.31 -16.98 9.31
N GLY A 493 3.48 -16.37 9.55
CA GLY A 493 3.71 -15.42 10.64
C GLY A 493 4.00 -16.02 12.01
N GLN A 494 3.81 -17.35 12.19
CA GLN A 494 4.18 -18.04 13.43
C GLN A 494 5.67 -18.37 13.44
N VAL A 495 6.35 -18.13 14.58
CA VAL A 495 7.74 -18.51 14.80
C VAL A 495 7.90 -20.02 14.94
N SER A 496 9.12 -20.52 14.71
CA SER A 496 9.47 -21.93 14.94
C SER A 496 9.43 -22.30 16.41
N ASP A 497 9.25 -23.58 16.69
CA ASP A 497 9.35 -24.10 18.04
C ASP A 497 10.80 -24.18 18.52
N LEU A 498 10.91 -24.11 19.83
CA LEU A 498 12.10 -24.42 20.62
C LEU A 498 11.91 -25.73 21.38
N GLY A 499 13.01 -26.34 21.79
CA GLY A 499 12.95 -27.51 22.66
C GLY A 499 14.27 -28.25 22.75
N THR A 500 14.21 -29.58 22.98
CA THR A 500 15.41 -30.41 23.21
C THR A 500 15.33 -31.75 22.49
N LEU A 501 16.49 -32.26 22.13
CA LEU A 501 16.72 -33.64 21.69
C LEU A 501 17.57 -34.36 22.75
N THR A 502 17.05 -35.46 23.30
CA THR A 502 17.75 -36.28 24.29
C THR A 502 18.02 -37.63 23.68
N ALA A 503 19.28 -38.04 23.63
CA ALA A 503 19.64 -39.36 23.13
C ALA A 503 19.12 -40.48 24.07
N GLU A 504 18.51 -41.54 23.54
CA GLU A 504 17.98 -42.64 24.34
C GLU A 504 19.07 -43.44 25.04
N ASP A 505 20.28 -43.47 24.52
CA ASP A 505 21.47 -44.09 25.10
C ASP A 505 22.15 -43.26 26.22
N GLY A 506 21.58 -42.08 26.50
CA GLY A 506 22.08 -41.15 27.52
C GLY A 506 22.89 -40.00 26.94
N GLY A 507 23.06 -38.97 27.73
CA GLY A 507 23.78 -37.77 27.34
C GLY A 507 23.07 -36.48 27.78
N SER A 508 23.74 -35.34 27.58
CA SER A 508 23.12 -34.04 27.82
C SER A 508 22.12 -33.72 26.72
N PRO A 509 20.97 -33.11 27.03
CA PRO A 509 20.03 -32.66 26.02
C PRO A 509 20.68 -31.65 25.05
N VAL A 510 20.38 -31.78 23.79
CA VAL A 510 20.75 -30.86 22.70
C VAL A 510 19.60 -29.89 22.48
N HIS A 511 19.89 -28.59 22.47
CA HIS A 511 18.86 -27.57 22.31
C HIS A 511 18.56 -27.30 20.83
N VAL A 512 17.28 -27.28 20.49
CA VAL A 512 16.75 -26.85 19.19
C VAL A 512 16.51 -25.37 19.28
N ALA A 513 17.27 -24.59 18.48
CA ALA A 513 17.21 -23.15 18.44
C ALA A 513 16.31 -22.59 17.35
N ASP A 514 16.12 -23.36 16.27
CA ASP A 514 15.28 -22.95 15.13
C ASP A 514 14.84 -24.18 14.34
N VAL A 515 13.78 -24.04 13.54
CA VAL A 515 13.31 -25.06 12.60
C VAL A 515 13.12 -24.42 11.25
N VAL A 516 13.86 -24.88 10.25
CA VAL A 516 13.82 -24.39 8.89
C VAL A 516 13.01 -25.29 7.98
N ARG A 517 12.23 -24.70 7.06
CA ARG A 517 11.30 -25.40 6.18
C ARG A 517 11.69 -25.28 4.72
N ALA A 518 11.47 -26.35 3.94
CA ALA A 518 11.66 -26.41 2.50
C ALA A 518 10.48 -27.18 1.85
N GLY A 519 9.43 -26.47 1.45
CA GLY A 519 8.18 -27.08 1.02
C GLY A 519 7.52 -27.82 2.18
N ASP A 520 7.28 -29.12 2.02
CA ASP A 520 6.71 -30.00 3.07
C ASP A 520 7.78 -30.67 3.93
N ASP A 521 9.06 -30.36 3.75
CA ASP A 521 10.18 -30.90 4.48
C ASP A 521 10.80 -29.90 5.46
N GLN A 522 11.51 -30.38 6.49
CA GLN A 522 12.11 -29.51 7.50
C GLN A 522 13.41 -30.06 8.06
N ALA A 523 14.24 -29.14 8.60
CA ALA A 523 15.41 -29.50 9.40
C ALA A 523 15.47 -28.62 10.65
N LEU A 524 15.97 -29.20 11.74
CA LEU A 524 16.22 -28.52 13.01
C LEU A 524 17.59 -27.82 12.96
N VAL A 525 17.71 -26.65 13.57
CA VAL A 525 18.97 -25.97 13.83
C VAL A 525 19.30 -26.13 15.31
N ILE A 526 20.45 -26.71 15.62
CA ILE A 526 20.87 -26.94 17.01
C ILE A 526 22.03 -26.00 17.40
N ASP A 527 22.00 -25.48 18.63
CA ASP A 527 22.98 -24.52 19.14
C ASP A 527 24.24 -25.21 19.70
N SER A 528 24.08 -26.41 20.28
CA SER A 528 25.15 -27.11 21.00
C SER A 528 24.86 -28.58 21.07
N GLY A 529 25.89 -29.37 21.20
CA GLY A 529 25.84 -30.83 21.31
C GLY A 529 26.09 -31.51 19.96
N THR A 530 26.34 -32.80 20.01
CA THR A 530 26.62 -33.65 18.85
C THR A 530 25.70 -34.84 18.87
N LEU A 531 24.91 -34.99 17.79
CA LEU A 531 24.13 -36.18 17.50
C LEU A 531 24.60 -36.78 16.18
N GLN A 532 24.36 -38.06 15.96
CA GLN A 532 24.82 -38.76 14.77
C GLN A 532 23.64 -39.35 14.00
N ALA A 533 23.78 -39.47 12.68
CA ALA A 533 22.79 -40.15 11.84
C ALA A 533 22.61 -41.61 12.35
N GLY A 534 21.37 -42.07 12.43
CA GLY A 534 20.96 -43.34 12.97
C GLY A 534 20.76 -43.39 14.52
N GLN A 535 21.12 -42.31 15.24
CA GLN A 535 20.92 -42.24 16.68
C GLN A 535 19.45 -42.07 17.03
N ARG A 536 18.99 -42.84 18.03
CA ARG A 536 17.63 -42.69 18.58
C ARG A 536 17.58 -41.57 19.60
N VAL A 537 16.58 -40.75 19.49
CA VAL A 537 16.40 -39.56 20.34
C VAL A 537 14.94 -39.40 20.77
N VAL A 538 14.76 -38.79 21.93
CA VAL A 538 13.47 -38.24 22.35
C VAL A 538 13.47 -36.75 21.97
N ALA A 539 12.59 -36.37 21.08
CA ALA A 539 12.40 -34.98 20.62
C ALA A 539 11.26 -34.34 21.42
N THR A 540 11.56 -33.31 22.21
CA THR A 540 10.61 -32.69 23.14
C THR A 540 10.51 -31.19 22.85
N VAL A 541 9.32 -30.73 22.51
CA VAL A 541 9.00 -29.31 22.30
C VAL A 541 8.83 -28.61 23.65
N ASP A 542 9.28 -27.35 23.74
CA ASP A 542 8.98 -26.47 24.88
C ASP A 542 7.46 -26.25 24.98
N ARG A 543 6.81 -26.95 25.91
CA ARG A 543 5.35 -26.88 26.11
C ARG A 543 4.87 -25.46 26.46
N GLY A 544 5.67 -24.72 27.25
CA GLY A 544 5.29 -23.37 27.68
C GLY A 544 5.30 -22.38 26.51
N ALA A 545 6.37 -22.40 25.73
CA ALA A 545 6.50 -21.54 24.54
C ALA A 545 5.46 -21.92 23.46
N ARG A 546 5.27 -23.22 23.17
CA ARG A 546 4.28 -23.71 22.21
C ARG A 546 2.85 -23.30 22.60
N HIS A 547 2.46 -23.47 23.86
CA HIS A 547 1.13 -23.12 24.33
C HIS A 547 0.91 -21.60 24.27
N ALA A 548 1.89 -20.79 24.69
CA ALA A 548 1.79 -19.33 24.58
C ALA A 548 1.68 -18.88 23.12
N THR A 549 2.44 -19.50 22.21
CA THR A 549 2.35 -19.25 20.77
C THR A 549 0.96 -19.63 20.21
N ALA A 550 0.43 -20.80 20.60
CA ALA A 550 -0.91 -21.25 20.19
C ALA A 550 -2.03 -20.32 20.70
N CYS A 551 -1.91 -19.79 21.93
CA CYS A 551 -2.81 -18.78 22.48
C CYS A 551 -2.78 -17.50 21.63
N ASN A 552 -1.58 -16.98 21.35
CA ASN A 552 -1.39 -15.80 20.54
C ASN A 552 -1.88 -16.02 19.09
N HIS A 553 -1.72 -17.21 18.52
CA HIS A 553 -2.18 -17.51 17.17
C HIS A 553 -3.71 -17.54 17.07
N THR A 554 -4.36 -18.25 17.99
CA THR A 554 -5.82 -18.29 18.03
C THR A 554 -6.39 -16.89 18.31
N ALA A 555 -5.77 -16.13 19.23
CA ALA A 555 -6.15 -14.76 19.51
C ALA A 555 -6.02 -13.82 18.28
N THR A 556 -5.08 -14.13 17.37
CA THR A 556 -4.95 -13.38 16.10
C THR A 556 -6.19 -13.54 15.22
N HIS A 557 -6.74 -14.76 15.11
CA HIS A 557 -7.99 -15.00 14.38
C HIS A 557 -9.19 -14.31 15.04
N LEU A 558 -9.30 -14.35 16.37
CA LEU A 558 -10.34 -13.62 17.09
C LEU A 558 -10.22 -12.10 16.90
N LEU A 559 -8.99 -11.56 16.94
CA LEU A 559 -8.72 -10.16 16.69
C LEU A 559 -9.11 -9.76 15.26
N HIS A 560 -8.79 -10.59 14.27
CA HIS A 560 -9.19 -10.36 12.88
C HIS A 560 -10.71 -10.31 12.74
N ALA A 561 -11.42 -11.27 13.31
CA ALA A 561 -12.89 -11.31 13.31
C ALA A 561 -13.51 -10.07 13.99
N ALA A 562 -13.03 -9.69 15.17
CA ALA A 562 -13.50 -8.51 15.90
C ALA A 562 -13.23 -7.19 15.14
N LEU A 563 -12.07 -7.06 14.51
CA LEU A 563 -11.74 -5.91 13.67
C LEU A 563 -12.67 -5.83 12.45
N ARG A 564 -12.94 -6.94 11.77
CA ARG A 564 -13.89 -6.99 10.64
C ARG A 564 -15.30 -6.62 11.07
N ALA A 565 -15.77 -7.17 12.17
CA ALA A 565 -17.08 -6.87 12.71
C ALA A 565 -17.23 -5.37 13.07
N ARG A 566 -16.18 -4.75 13.59
CA ARG A 566 -16.21 -3.33 14.00
C ARG A 566 -15.97 -2.35 12.86
N LEU A 567 -15.01 -2.63 11.98
CA LEU A 567 -14.52 -1.69 10.96
C LEU A 567 -15.02 -1.99 9.55
N GLY A 568 -15.49 -3.22 9.30
CA GLY A 568 -16.01 -3.67 8.02
C GLY A 568 -15.13 -4.66 7.26
N ASP A 569 -15.67 -5.22 6.17
CA ASP A 569 -15.08 -6.32 5.39
C ASP A 569 -13.78 -5.96 4.63
N HIS A 570 -13.46 -4.67 4.53
CA HIS A 570 -12.19 -4.21 3.97
C HIS A 570 -10.98 -4.54 4.85
N VAL A 571 -11.20 -4.91 6.12
CA VAL A 571 -10.14 -5.37 7.00
C VAL A 571 -9.65 -6.73 6.54
N ARG A 572 -8.41 -6.78 6.07
CA ARG A 572 -7.72 -8.00 5.62
C ARG A 572 -6.33 -8.03 6.21
N GLN A 573 -5.82 -9.21 6.49
CA GLN A 573 -4.46 -9.37 6.96
C GLN A 573 -3.47 -8.94 5.87
N ALA A 574 -2.57 -8.01 6.24
CA ALA A 574 -1.44 -7.57 5.42
C ALA A 574 -0.11 -8.16 5.91
N GLY A 575 -0.08 -8.70 7.13
CA GLY A 575 1.06 -9.36 7.74
C GLY A 575 0.76 -9.77 9.17
N SER A 576 1.55 -10.70 9.70
CA SER A 576 1.42 -11.13 11.10
C SER A 576 2.77 -11.55 11.69
N TYR A 577 2.84 -11.52 13.00
CA TYR A 577 3.87 -12.17 13.80
C TYR A 577 3.20 -12.83 15.00
N VAL A 578 3.49 -14.09 15.23
CA VAL A 578 2.93 -14.86 16.32
C VAL A 578 4.08 -15.60 17.03
N GLY A 579 4.41 -15.15 18.22
CA GLY A 579 5.43 -15.76 19.08
C GLY A 579 4.89 -16.03 20.47
N PRO A 580 5.72 -16.60 21.36
CA PRO A 580 5.32 -16.87 22.75
C PRO A 580 5.20 -15.60 23.59
N ASP A 581 5.84 -14.51 23.16
CA ASP A 581 5.89 -13.22 23.85
C ASP A 581 4.71 -12.31 23.50
N LYS A 582 4.30 -12.31 22.23
CA LYS A 582 3.23 -11.44 21.70
C LYS A 582 2.68 -11.92 20.37
N LEU A 583 1.59 -11.32 19.97
CA LEU A 583 1.12 -11.30 18.58
C LEU A 583 1.26 -9.89 17.99
N ARG A 584 1.45 -9.82 16.67
CA ARG A 584 1.36 -8.60 15.87
C ARG A 584 0.47 -8.88 14.67
N PHE A 585 -0.48 -8.02 14.44
CA PHE A 585 -1.41 -8.12 13.33
C PHE A 585 -1.40 -6.84 12.52
N ASP A 586 -0.96 -6.93 11.27
CA ASP A 586 -0.98 -5.84 10.30
C ASP A 586 -2.20 -6.03 9.40
N PHE A 587 -3.03 -5.00 9.27
CA PHE A 587 -4.29 -5.09 8.55
C PHE A 587 -4.59 -3.84 7.75
N THR A 588 -5.38 -4.00 6.68
CA THR A 588 -5.78 -2.91 5.79
C THR A 588 -6.82 -2.01 6.47
N HIS A 589 -6.44 -0.75 6.71
CA HIS A 589 -7.34 0.29 7.21
C HIS A 589 -6.71 1.68 7.01
N THR A 590 -7.51 2.67 6.63
CA THR A 590 -7.01 4.01 6.24
C THR A 590 -6.75 4.93 7.44
N GLU A 591 -7.49 4.76 8.53
CA GLU A 591 -7.49 5.67 9.65
C GLU A 591 -6.88 5.04 10.91
N ARG A 592 -6.42 5.89 11.82
CA ARG A 592 -6.03 5.45 13.16
C ARG A 592 -7.28 4.98 13.92
N LEU A 593 -7.18 3.84 14.59
CA LEU A 593 -8.26 3.40 15.47
C LEU A 593 -8.43 4.39 16.63
N SER A 594 -9.68 4.78 16.88
CA SER A 594 -10.02 5.55 18.06
C SER A 594 -9.79 4.72 19.33
N ASP A 595 -9.66 5.39 20.48
CA ASP A 595 -9.56 4.71 21.77
C ASP A 595 -10.80 3.85 22.06
N GLU A 596 -11.96 4.30 21.56
CA GLU A 596 -13.22 3.56 21.64
C GLU A 596 -13.19 2.31 20.76
N ASP A 597 -12.76 2.39 19.51
CA ASP A 597 -12.67 1.22 18.62
C ASP A 597 -11.71 0.17 19.17
N ARG A 598 -10.55 0.61 19.71
CA ARG A 598 -9.60 -0.31 20.35
C ARG A 598 -10.21 -1.03 21.53
N ARG A 599 -10.97 -0.29 22.37
CA ARG A 599 -11.66 -0.85 23.54
C ARG A 599 -12.73 -1.84 23.12
N VAL A 600 -13.58 -1.48 22.15
CA VAL A 600 -14.66 -2.36 21.64
C VAL A 600 -14.09 -3.65 21.05
N VAL A 601 -13.01 -3.56 20.26
CA VAL A 601 -12.34 -4.72 19.68
C VAL A 601 -11.73 -5.60 20.76
N GLU A 602 -11.03 -5.03 21.75
CA GLU A 602 -10.44 -5.78 22.87
C GLU A 602 -11.52 -6.46 23.72
N ASP A 603 -12.62 -5.76 24.02
CA ASP A 603 -13.75 -6.30 24.77
C ASP A 603 -14.41 -7.46 24.01
N GLU A 604 -14.59 -7.34 22.68
CA GLU A 604 -15.17 -8.38 21.85
C GLU A 604 -14.30 -9.63 21.79
N VAL A 605 -12.97 -9.47 21.62
CA VAL A 605 -12.06 -10.62 21.66
C VAL A 605 -12.12 -11.32 23.02
N ASN A 606 -12.12 -10.57 24.12
CA ASN A 606 -12.20 -11.15 25.45
C ASN A 606 -13.57 -11.79 25.71
N ARG A 607 -14.66 -11.28 25.16
CA ARG A 607 -15.98 -11.93 25.19
C ARG A 607 -15.94 -13.30 24.51
N LEU A 608 -15.38 -13.39 23.30
CA LEU A 608 -15.21 -14.64 22.54
C LEU A 608 -14.28 -15.63 23.26
N ILE A 609 -13.29 -15.16 24.00
CA ILE A 609 -12.43 -15.99 24.84
C ILE A 609 -13.26 -16.62 25.97
N LEU A 610 -14.11 -15.85 26.63
CA LEU A 610 -14.93 -16.31 27.75
C LEU A 610 -16.08 -17.23 27.35
N GLU A 611 -16.48 -17.22 26.08
CA GLU A 611 -17.53 -18.11 25.57
C GLU A 611 -17.08 -19.58 25.41
N ASP A 612 -15.80 -19.85 25.57
CA ASP A 612 -15.22 -21.20 25.51
C ASP A 612 -15.53 -21.93 24.18
N LEU A 613 -15.36 -21.22 23.08
CA LEU A 613 -15.66 -21.72 21.74
C LEU A 613 -14.65 -22.79 21.31
N ALA A 614 -15.14 -23.85 20.67
CA ALA A 614 -14.29 -24.88 20.10
C ALA A 614 -13.42 -24.33 18.95
N VAL A 615 -12.14 -24.71 18.94
CA VAL A 615 -11.19 -24.40 17.86
C VAL A 615 -10.86 -25.70 17.15
N ARG A 616 -11.33 -25.86 15.90
CA ARG A 616 -11.25 -27.11 15.15
C ARG A 616 -10.41 -26.95 13.89
N PRO A 617 -9.26 -27.62 13.80
CA PRO A 617 -8.56 -27.76 12.54
C PRO A 617 -9.24 -28.84 11.67
N LEU A 618 -9.42 -28.52 10.39
CA LEU A 618 -10.00 -29.40 9.37
C LEU A 618 -9.05 -29.46 8.19
N THR A 619 -8.77 -30.66 7.69
CA THR A 619 -8.05 -30.84 6.43
C THR A 619 -9.05 -31.22 5.34
N THR A 620 -9.09 -30.46 4.27
CA THR A 620 -10.06 -30.63 3.20
C THR A 620 -9.47 -30.15 1.85
N THR A 621 -10.22 -30.30 0.76
CA THR A 621 -9.81 -29.71 -0.52
C THR A 621 -9.98 -28.19 -0.49
N LEU A 622 -9.17 -27.51 -1.28
CA LEU A 622 -9.25 -26.03 -1.39
C LEU A 622 -10.65 -25.56 -1.83
N ASP A 623 -11.28 -26.31 -2.75
CA ASP A 623 -12.61 -26.00 -3.24
C ASP A 623 -13.69 -26.17 -2.17
N GLU A 624 -13.59 -27.21 -1.36
CA GLU A 624 -14.49 -27.41 -0.24
C GLU A 624 -14.32 -26.33 0.82
N ALA A 625 -13.07 -25.97 1.14
CA ALA A 625 -12.78 -24.86 2.06
C ALA A 625 -13.42 -23.54 1.59
N ARG A 626 -13.34 -23.26 0.28
CA ARG A 626 -13.99 -22.08 -0.31
C ARG A 626 -15.51 -22.15 -0.27
N ARG A 627 -16.06 -23.32 -0.57
CA ARG A 627 -17.52 -23.55 -0.50
C ARG A 627 -18.06 -23.33 0.92
N LEU A 628 -17.24 -23.65 1.92
CA LEU A 628 -17.53 -23.39 3.32
C LEU A 628 -17.30 -21.92 3.72
N GLY A 629 -16.81 -21.07 2.82
CA GLY A 629 -16.55 -19.64 3.07
C GLY A 629 -15.25 -19.37 3.80
N ALA A 630 -14.26 -20.27 3.71
CA ALA A 630 -12.96 -20.06 4.33
C ALA A 630 -12.21 -18.87 3.73
N MET A 631 -11.70 -17.98 4.57
CA MET A 631 -10.83 -16.90 4.15
C MET A 631 -9.42 -17.43 3.89
N ALA A 632 -8.89 -17.10 2.71
CA ALA A 632 -7.51 -17.37 2.33
C ALA A 632 -6.65 -16.11 2.51
N LEU A 633 -5.42 -16.25 2.97
CA LEU A 633 -4.47 -15.14 3.04
C LEU A 633 -4.04 -14.72 1.63
N PHE A 634 -3.89 -13.43 1.42
CA PHE A 634 -3.40 -12.89 0.15
C PHE A 634 -1.92 -13.25 -0.07
N GLY A 635 -1.59 -13.69 -1.30
CA GLY A 635 -0.20 -13.95 -1.70
C GLY A 635 0.34 -15.34 -1.34
N GLU A 636 -0.38 -16.17 -0.60
CA GLU A 636 0.05 -17.55 -0.34
C GLU A 636 -0.45 -18.50 -1.43
N LYS A 637 0.45 -19.41 -1.86
CA LYS A 637 0.12 -20.50 -2.79
C LYS A 637 -0.36 -21.71 -1.97
N TYR A 638 -1.60 -22.07 -2.18
CA TYR A 638 -2.19 -23.25 -1.53
C TYR A 638 -2.16 -24.45 -2.48
N GLY A 639 -1.88 -25.64 -1.95
CA GLY A 639 -2.06 -26.90 -2.69
C GLY A 639 -3.53 -27.32 -2.78
N ASP A 640 -3.80 -28.46 -3.44
CA ASP A 640 -5.15 -29.02 -3.59
C ASP A 640 -5.77 -29.39 -2.23
N ILE A 641 -4.95 -29.81 -1.29
CA ILE A 641 -5.35 -30.12 0.09
C ILE A 641 -4.86 -28.99 1.00
N VAL A 642 -5.77 -28.44 1.78
CA VAL A 642 -5.51 -27.32 2.69
C VAL A 642 -5.94 -27.65 4.11
N ARG A 643 -5.26 -27.02 5.07
CA ARG A 643 -5.68 -27.01 6.46
C ARG A 643 -6.42 -25.71 6.75
N MET A 644 -7.62 -25.84 7.28
CA MET A 644 -8.51 -24.75 7.68
C MET A 644 -8.73 -24.84 9.18
N VAL A 645 -8.83 -23.68 9.84
CA VAL A 645 -9.17 -23.58 11.27
C VAL A 645 -10.50 -22.88 11.41
N GLU A 646 -11.42 -23.54 12.12
CA GLU A 646 -12.74 -23.01 12.48
C GLU A 646 -12.79 -22.66 13.96
N ILE A 647 -13.40 -21.53 14.30
CA ILE A 647 -13.69 -21.11 15.67
C ILE A 647 -15.20 -20.87 15.77
N GLY A 648 -15.84 -21.53 16.78
CA GLY A 648 -17.27 -21.42 16.98
C GLY A 648 -18.07 -22.02 15.81
N ASP A 649 -17.69 -23.23 15.36
CA ASP A 649 -18.28 -23.93 14.20
C ASP A 649 -18.26 -23.09 12.89
N GLY A 650 -17.27 -22.18 12.80
CA GLY A 650 -17.06 -21.29 11.66
C GLY A 650 -17.92 -20.01 11.65
N GLU A 651 -18.74 -19.80 12.67
CA GLU A 651 -19.52 -18.56 12.80
C GLU A 651 -18.68 -17.36 13.20
N VAL A 652 -17.59 -17.56 13.98
CA VAL A 652 -16.68 -16.50 14.41
C VAL A 652 -15.55 -16.31 13.41
N SER A 653 -14.84 -17.40 13.08
CA SER A 653 -13.74 -17.39 12.12
C SER A 653 -13.62 -18.71 11.40
N ARG A 654 -13.32 -18.65 10.11
CA ARG A 654 -12.98 -19.80 9.27
C ARG A 654 -11.89 -19.35 8.30
N GLU A 655 -10.65 -19.77 8.56
CA GLU A 655 -9.48 -19.30 7.82
C GLU A 655 -8.55 -20.43 7.44
N LEU A 656 -7.92 -20.36 6.25
CA LEU A 656 -6.85 -21.26 5.86
C LEU A 656 -5.62 -20.96 6.73
N CYS A 657 -5.23 -21.91 7.57
CA CYS A 657 -4.15 -21.71 8.52
C CYS A 657 -3.41 -23.01 8.84
N GLY A 658 -2.09 -23.02 8.63
CA GLY A 658 -1.19 -24.13 8.96
C GLY A 658 -0.58 -24.07 10.36
N GLY A 659 -0.90 -23.03 11.17
CA GLY A 659 -0.29 -22.82 12.48
C GLY A 659 -0.80 -23.72 13.60
N THR A 660 -0.23 -23.58 14.79
CA THR A 660 -0.66 -24.30 15.99
C THR A 660 -1.67 -23.47 16.78
N HIS A 661 -2.73 -24.12 17.27
CA HIS A 661 -3.84 -23.46 17.94
C HIS A 661 -4.18 -24.16 19.27
N VAL A 662 -4.86 -23.42 20.14
CA VAL A 662 -5.52 -24.00 21.31
C VAL A 662 -6.75 -24.83 20.89
N ARG A 663 -7.28 -25.65 21.77
CA ARG A 663 -8.48 -26.46 21.50
C ARG A 663 -9.77 -25.72 21.77
N SER A 664 -9.70 -24.72 22.63
CA SER A 664 -10.82 -23.89 23.05
C SER A 664 -10.34 -22.47 23.28
N THR A 665 -11.16 -21.46 22.98
CA THR A 665 -10.81 -20.07 23.15
C THR A 665 -10.51 -19.70 24.60
N SER A 666 -11.11 -20.38 25.57
CA SER A 666 -10.88 -20.13 27.00
C SER A 666 -9.42 -20.41 27.45
N GLU A 667 -8.66 -21.26 26.74
CA GLU A 667 -7.24 -21.50 27.02
C GLU A 667 -6.38 -20.25 26.84
N ILE A 668 -6.84 -19.26 26.06
CA ILE A 668 -6.18 -17.97 25.87
C ILE A 668 -6.19 -17.13 27.15
N ALA A 669 -7.19 -17.32 28.00
CA ALA A 669 -7.48 -16.65 29.25
C ALA A 669 -7.81 -15.15 29.13
N LEU A 670 -6.94 -14.33 28.55
CA LEU A 670 -7.11 -12.88 28.40
C LEU A 670 -6.26 -12.38 27.25
N LEU A 671 -6.80 -11.44 26.46
CA LEU A 671 -6.04 -10.65 25.50
C LEU A 671 -5.94 -9.18 25.96
N LYS A 672 -4.76 -8.58 25.79
CA LYS A 672 -4.53 -7.15 26.00
C LYS A 672 -3.83 -6.54 24.78
N ILE A 673 -4.46 -5.54 24.18
CA ILE A 673 -3.84 -4.71 23.15
C ILE A 673 -2.80 -3.80 23.80
N THR A 674 -1.55 -3.87 23.34
CA THR A 674 -0.43 -3.10 23.91
C THR A 674 -0.11 -1.87 23.08
N SER A 675 -0.26 -1.94 21.76
CA SER A 675 -0.01 -0.81 20.85
C SER A 675 -0.90 -0.85 19.60
N GLU A 676 -1.12 0.32 19.03
CA GLU A 676 -1.73 0.51 17.72
C GLU A 676 -0.98 1.60 16.96
N GLY A 677 -0.65 1.37 15.69
CA GLY A 677 0.11 2.31 14.90
C GLY A 677 -0.01 2.06 13.39
N SER A 678 0.64 2.92 12.59
CA SER A 678 0.77 2.71 11.15
C SER A 678 1.99 1.84 10.86
N SER A 679 1.83 0.83 10.02
CA SER A 679 2.93 -0.01 9.51
C SER A 679 3.36 0.41 8.12
N ALA A 680 2.40 0.73 7.26
CA ALA A 680 2.60 1.25 5.90
C ALA A 680 1.42 2.15 5.53
N ALA A 681 1.44 2.72 4.33
CA ALA A 681 0.29 3.45 3.82
C ALA A 681 -0.93 2.51 3.73
N ASN A 682 -2.03 2.92 4.35
CA ASN A 682 -3.27 2.15 4.46
C ASN A 682 -3.14 0.80 5.18
N VAL A 683 -2.07 0.59 5.95
CA VAL A 683 -1.89 -0.59 6.80
C VAL A 683 -1.70 -0.16 8.25
N ARG A 684 -2.59 -0.63 9.10
CA ARG A 684 -2.52 -0.44 10.55
C ARG A 684 -1.93 -1.67 11.20
N ARG A 685 -1.27 -1.46 12.32
CA ARG A 685 -0.63 -2.51 13.12
C ARG A 685 -1.19 -2.53 14.52
N ILE A 686 -1.61 -3.69 14.99
CA ILE A 686 -1.92 -3.94 16.40
C ILE A 686 -0.89 -4.92 16.95
N GLU A 687 -0.36 -4.63 18.13
CA GLU A 687 0.36 -5.60 18.95
C GLU A 687 -0.48 -5.92 20.19
N ALA A 688 -0.51 -7.18 20.56
CA ALA A 688 -1.24 -7.67 21.73
C ALA A 688 -0.50 -8.83 22.40
N ILE A 689 -0.84 -9.08 23.63
CA ILE A 689 -0.34 -10.18 24.45
C ILE A 689 -1.50 -10.96 25.05
N THR A 690 -1.29 -12.24 25.32
CA THR A 690 -2.33 -13.11 25.87
C THR A 690 -1.89 -13.80 27.16
N GLY A 691 -2.85 -14.40 27.85
CA GLY A 691 -2.64 -15.31 28.97
C GLY A 691 -1.80 -14.73 30.11
N PRO A 692 -0.82 -15.51 30.63
CA PRO A 692 0.02 -15.07 31.76
C PRO A 692 0.76 -13.77 31.54
N ALA A 693 1.13 -13.42 30.28
CA ALA A 693 1.79 -12.17 29.95
C ALA A 693 0.85 -10.97 30.15
N ALA A 694 -0.41 -11.08 29.71
CA ALA A 694 -1.43 -10.04 29.91
C ALA A 694 -1.74 -9.86 31.40
N VAL A 695 -1.88 -10.95 32.14
CA VAL A 695 -2.10 -10.90 33.60
C VAL A 695 -0.93 -10.24 34.34
N ARG A 696 0.33 -10.55 33.99
CA ARG A 696 1.50 -9.90 34.59
C ARG A 696 1.49 -8.39 34.32
N MET A 697 1.27 -7.97 33.09
CA MET A 697 1.19 -6.56 32.73
C MET A 697 0.11 -5.82 33.53
N MET A 698 -1.07 -6.40 33.70
CA MET A 698 -2.14 -5.80 34.52
C MET A 698 -1.74 -5.67 35.99
N ARG A 699 -1.07 -6.68 36.57
CA ARG A 699 -0.54 -6.60 37.94
C ARG A 699 0.53 -5.51 38.09
N GLU A 700 1.43 -5.39 37.15
CA GLU A 700 2.47 -4.35 37.15
C GLU A 700 1.84 -2.96 37.08
N HIS A 701 0.82 -2.78 36.22
CA HIS A 701 0.08 -1.51 36.16
C HIS A 701 -0.66 -1.21 37.47
N ASP A 702 -1.29 -2.22 38.10
CA ASP A 702 -1.95 -2.03 39.40
C ASP A 702 -0.95 -1.65 40.50
N LEU A 703 0.23 -2.27 40.55
CA LEU A 703 1.30 -1.90 41.47
C LEU A 703 1.78 -0.47 41.24
N LEU A 704 2.07 -0.07 40.02
CA LEU A 704 2.48 1.31 39.68
C LEU A 704 1.43 2.32 40.05
N LEU A 705 0.15 2.04 39.81
CA LEU A 705 -0.95 2.91 40.23
C LEU A 705 -1.03 3.06 41.78
N ARG A 706 -0.85 1.98 42.52
CA ARG A 706 -0.81 1.98 43.98
C ARG A 706 0.38 2.79 44.53
N GLU A 707 1.57 2.56 43.98
CA GLU A 707 2.76 3.34 44.37
C GLU A 707 2.57 4.84 44.09
N ALA A 708 2.01 5.21 42.93
CA ALA A 708 1.71 6.60 42.61
C ALA A 708 0.65 7.20 43.55
N ALA A 709 -0.39 6.43 43.86
CA ALA A 709 -1.43 6.84 44.80
C ALA A 709 -0.89 7.03 46.25
N GLU A 710 -0.01 6.13 46.69
CA GLU A 710 0.67 6.24 47.98
C GLU A 710 1.57 7.49 48.03
N ALA A 711 2.37 7.72 47.00
CA ALA A 711 3.22 8.91 46.88
C ALA A 711 2.42 10.22 46.97
N LEU A 712 1.22 10.24 46.40
CA LEU A 712 0.30 11.37 46.42
C LEU A 712 -0.64 11.36 47.65
N ARG A 713 -0.58 10.33 48.48
CA ARG A 713 -1.46 10.09 49.63
C ARG A 713 -2.95 10.22 49.29
N THR A 714 -3.36 9.56 48.22
CA THR A 714 -4.72 9.59 47.69
C THR A 714 -5.19 8.17 47.33
N PRO A 715 -6.47 7.83 47.37
CA PRO A 715 -6.98 6.59 46.78
C PRO A 715 -6.69 6.51 45.28
N VAL A 716 -6.51 5.29 44.77
CA VAL A 716 -6.20 5.02 43.33
C VAL A 716 -7.25 5.66 42.40
N GLU A 717 -8.52 5.60 42.79
CA GLU A 717 -9.64 6.13 41.99
C GLU A 717 -9.58 7.67 41.85
N ARG A 718 -8.93 8.35 42.78
CA ARG A 718 -8.75 9.82 42.79
C ARG A 718 -7.39 10.28 42.24
N LEU A 719 -6.55 9.35 41.82
CA LEU A 719 -5.21 9.64 41.30
C LEU A 719 -5.22 10.67 40.15
N PRO A 720 -6.11 10.55 39.12
CA PRO A 720 -6.16 11.53 38.03
C PRO A 720 -6.45 12.95 38.53
N GLN A 721 -7.37 13.10 39.45
CA GLN A 721 -7.71 14.41 40.05
C GLN A 721 -6.55 14.94 40.87
N ALA A 722 -5.92 14.10 41.70
CA ALA A 722 -4.78 14.49 42.53
C ALA A 722 -3.59 14.97 41.68
N VAL A 723 -3.31 14.33 40.54
CA VAL A 723 -2.27 14.76 39.60
C VAL A 723 -2.61 16.12 38.97
N VAL A 724 -3.86 16.35 38.57
CA VAL A 724 -4.31 17.67 38.08
C VAL A 724 -4.15 18.75 39.15
N GLU A 725 -4.59 18.47 40.35
CA GLU A 725 -4.45 19.41 41.48
C GLU A 725 -2.98 19.71 41.82
N LEU A 726 -2.10 18.69 41.78
CA LEU A 726 -0.67 18.87 41.97
C LEU A 726 -0.05 19.75 40.88
N ARG A 727 -0.41 19.50 39.64
CA ARG A 727 0.03 20.29 38.49
C ARG A 727 -0.41 21.75 38.60
N ASP A 728 -1.66 21.97 39.01
CA ASP A 728 -2.21 23.32 39.15
C ASP A 728 -1.61 24.05 40.36
N ARG A 729 -1.36 23.34 41.46
CA ARG A 729 -0.59 23.89 42.60
C ARG A 729 0.86 24.23 42.19
N ALA A 730 1.52 23.36 41.41
CA ALA A 730 2.85 23.63 40.90
C ALA A 730 2.88 24.87 39.98
N LYS A 731 1.87 25.03 39.11
CA LYS A 731 1.70 26.25 38.28
C LYS A 731 1.45 27.50 39.13
N GLN A 732 0.63 27.39 40.18
CA GLN A 732 0.39 28.50 41.11
C GLN A 732 1.64 28.84 41.94
N ALA A 733 2.37 27.84 42.42
CA ALA A 733 3.64 28.04 43.12
C ALA A 733 4.71 28.66 42.22
N ALA A 734 4.78 28.23 40.95
CA ALA A 734 5.67 28.83 39.95
C ALA A 734 5.26 30.29 39.66
N ARG A 735 3.94 30.59 39.65
CA ARG A 735 3.43 31.97 39.56
C ARG A 735 3.66 32.77 40.83
N ALA A 736 3.50 32.18 42.02
CA ALA A 736 3.75 32.83 43.30
C ALA A 736 5.25 32.95 43.61
N GLY A 737 6.08 31.93 43.24
CA GLY A 737 7.54 32.00 43.32
C GLY A 737 8.17 32.91 42.28
N GLY A 738 7.52 33.11 41.14
CA GLY A 738 7.87 34.12 40.14
C GLY A 738 7.54 35.55 40.53
N GLY A 739 6.88 35.73 41.69
CA GLY A 739 6.58 37.05 42.24
C GLY A 739 7.77 37.77 42.88
N SER A 740 8.95 37.14 42.98
CA SER A 740 10.18 37.80 43.40
C SER A 740 11.23 37.96 42.29
N ASN A 741 10.98 37.42 41.08
CA ASN A 741 11.82 37.69 39.92
C ASN A 741 11.15 38.70 38.98
N GLY A 742 11.25 39.98 39.35
CA GLY A 742 11.35 41.13 38.46
C GLY A 742 10.35 41.20 37.32
N HIS A 743 9.04 41.20 37.56
CA HIS A 743 8.15 41.94 36.68
C HIS A 743 8.35 43.42 36.97
N VAL A 744 9.43 43.98 36.42
CA VAL A 744 9.66 45.42 36.45
C VAL A 744 8.56 46.05 35.60
N GLU A 745 7.67 46.84 36.18
CA GLU A 745 6.73 47.59 35.39
C GLU A 745 7.54 48.54 34.51
N THR A 746 7.56 48.29 33.24
CA THR A 746 8.26 49.13 32.25
C THR A 746 7.80 50.58 32.26
N ALA A 747 6.64 50.86 32.84
CA ALA A 747 6.12 52.22 33.01
C ALA A 747 6.96 53.06 33.98
N ASP A 748 7.37 52.49 35.11
CA ASP A 748 8.17 53.19 36.12
C ASP A 748 9.59 53.48 35.60
N LEU A 749 10.18 52.54 34.85
CA LEU A 749 11.50 52.74 34.24
C LEU A 749 11.49 53.82 33.13
N LEU A 750 10.40 53.91 32.38
CA LEU A 750 10.27 54.93 31.30
C LEU A 750 10.27 56.35 31.88
N SER A 751 9.76 56.57 33.13
CA SER A 751 9.79 57.86 33.78
C SER A 751 11.22 58.36 34.11
N GLY A 752 12.20 57.43 34.16
CA GLY A 752 13.62 57.72 34.36
C GLY A 752 14.39 58.09 33.10
N ALA A 753 13.77 58.04 31.93
CA ALA A 753 14.41 58.45 30.70
C ALA A 753 14.61 59.97 30.64
N GLN A 754 15.77 60.43 30.16
CA GLN A 754 16.10 61.85 30.05
C GLN A 754 16.54 62.17 28.62
N ASP A 755 16.14 63.35 28.15
CA ASP A 755 16.63 63.84 26.88
C ASP A 755 18.07 64.40 27.04
N VAL A 756 18.97 63.84 26.25
CA VAL A 756 20.37 64.26 26.16
C VAL A 756 20.71 64.52 24.70
N HIS A 757 20.86 65.76 24.33
CA HIS A 757 21.15 66.16 22.93
C HIS A 757 20.19 65.57 21.89
N GLY A 758 18.89 65.44 22.22
CA GLY A 758 17.83 64.92 21.35
C GLY A 758 17.78 63.38 21.35
N ALA A 759 18.49 62.71 22.27
CA ALA A 759 18.41 61.24 22.44
C ALA A 759 17.78 60.92 23.82
N GLN A 760 16.91 59.93 23.87
CA GLN A 760 16.32 59.41 25.11
C GLN A 760 17.30 58.47 25.78
N VAL A 761 17.89 58.88 26.89
CA VAL A 761 18.88 58.06 27.64
C VAL A 761 18.24 57.53 28.92
N LEU A 762 18.21 56.25 29.10
CA LEU A 762 17.73 55.57 30.30
C LEU A 762 18.83 54.72 30.92
N THR A 763 19.15 55.02 32.19
CA THR A 763 20.01 54.11 32.99
C THR A 763 19.23 53.70 34.24
N ALA A 764 19.07 52.38 34.44
CA ALA A 764 18.31 51.87 35.57
C ALA A 764 18.90 50.65 36.23
N LEU A 765 18.67 50.53 37.53
CA LEU A 765 18.99 49.35 38.34
C LEU A 765 17.75 48.46 38.38
N ILE A 766 17.93 47.17 38.18
CA ILE A 766 16.90 46.14 38.37
C ILE A 766 17.46 45.08 39.29
N ASP A 767 17.04 45.14 40.56
CA ASP A 767 17.57 44.22 41.54
C ASP A 767 17.21 42.76 41.28
N GLY A 768 18.20 41.87 41.38
CA GLY A 768 18.02 40.43 41.26
C GLY A 768 17.67 39.89 39.87
N ALA A 769 17.68 40.74 38.81
CA ALA A 769 17.42 40.32 37.46
C ALA A 769 18.59 39.55 36.84
N ASP A 770 18.29 38.42 36.16
CA ASP A 770 19.29 37.69 35.37
C ASP A 770 19.57 38.40 34.00
N PRO A 771 20.67 38.09 33.33
CA PRO A 771 21.04 38.71 32.05
C PRO A 771 19.95 38.61 30.94
N LYS A 772 19.16 37.56 30.94
CA LYS A 772 18.09 37.36 30.00
C LYS A 772 16.92 38.32 30.22
N VAL A 773 16.51 38.46 31.48
CA VAL A 773 15.49 39.44 31.91
C VAL A 773 15.93 40.84 31.58
N LEU A 774 17.20 41.21 31.82
CA LEU A 774 17.73 42.54 31.47
C LEU A 774 17.67 42.78 29.95
N MET A 775 18.04 41.82 29.14
CA MET A 775 17.96 41.94 27.65
C MET A 775 16.54 42.12 27.17
N GLU A 776 15.61 41.26 27.59
CA GLU A 776 14.20 41.34 27.21
C GLU A 776 13.56 42.66 27.66
N THR A 777 13.98 43.20 28.83
CA THR A 777 13.51 44.47 29.31
C THR A 777 14.11 45.63 28.51
N ALA A 778 15.39 45.60 28.18
CA ALA A 778 16.04 46.61 27.34
C ALA A 778 15.41 46.69 25.95
N ASP A 779 15.10 45.53 25.32
CA ASP A 779 14.45 45.51 24.02
C ASP A 779 13.02 46.08 24.07
N ARG A 780 12.25 45.77 25.11
CA ARG A 780 10.90 46.36 25.30
C ARG A 780 10.94 47.84 25.52
N LEU A 781 11.91 48.34 26.28
CA LEU A 781 12.09 49.77 26.56
C LEU A 781 12.55 50.52 25.28
N LYS A 782 13.44 49.92 24.48
CA LYS A 782 13.89 50.48 23.21
C LYS A 782 12.71 50.70 22.24
N GLY A 783 11.77 49.75 22.14
CA GLY A 783 10.57 49.89 21.31
C GLY A 783 9.59 50.98 21.75
N ARG A 784 9.69 51.46 23.04
CA ARG A 784 8.81 52.52 23.60
C ARG A 784 9.45 53.89 23.67
N LEU A 785 10.78 53.98 23.70
CA LEU A 785 11.51 55.26 23.74
C LEU A 785 11.75 55.90 22.38
N GLY A 786 11.35 55.25 21.28
CA GLY A 786 11.46 55.77 19.92
C GLY A 786 12.81 55.49 19.27
N ASP A 787 13.00 56.06 18.06
CA ASP A 787 14.14 55.72 17.21
C ASP A 787 15.50 56.30 17.64
N GLN A 788 15.51 57.16 18.66
CA GLN A 788 16.74 57.75 19.23
C GLN A 788 16.86 57.42 20.70
N ALA A 789 17.08 56.17 21.07
CA ALA A 789 17.16 55.73 22.46
C ALA A 789 18.46 54.95 22.76
N ALA A 790 19.02 55.25 23.92
CA ALA A 790 20.11 54.50 24.53
C ALA A 790 19.72 54.07 25.94
N ILE A 791 19.73 52.75 26.21
CA ILE A 791 19.25 52.14 27.44
C ILE A 791 20.39 51.34 28.06
N VAL A 792 20.63 51.54 29.36
CA VAL A 792 21.57 50.71 30.11
C VAL A 792 20.89 50.22 31.39
N LEU A 793 20.79 48.91 31.50
CA LEU A 793 20.22 48.23 32.66
C LEU A 793 21.31 47.49 33.40
N GLY A 794 21.26 47.57 34.73
CA GLY A 794 22.19 46.86 35.60
C GLY A 794 21.49 46.04 36.65
N SER A 795 22.06 44.93 37.06
CA SER A 795 21.57 44.07 38.14
C SER A 795 22.72 43.52 38.96
N GLY A 796 22.49 43.39 40.26
CA GLY A 796 23.32 42.62 41.17
C GLY A 796 22.63 41.33 41.55
N ALA A 797 22.99 40.22 40.95
CA ALA A 797 22.47 38.89 41.22
C ALA A 797 23.60 37.92 41.54
N ASP A 798 23.43 37.03 42.51
CA ASP A 798 24.40 36.01 42.94
C ASP A 798 25.79 36.54 43.22
N GLY A 799 25.90 37.75 43.78
CA GLY A 799 27.19 38.39 44.10
C GLY A 799 27.95 38.86 42.85
N ARG A 800 27.37 38.96 41.69
CA ARG A 800 27.93 39.44 40.43
C ARG A 800 27.11 40.61 39.88
N VAL A 801 27.79 41.46 39.13
CA VAL A 801 27.15 42.53 38.38
C VAL A 801 26.85 42.06 36.95
N HIS A 802 25.61 42.28 36.52
CA HIS A 802 25.23 42.12 35.12
C HIS A 802 24.80 43.47 34.53
N LEU A 803 25.33 43.82 33.39
CA LEU A 803 25.08 45.05 32.65
C LEU A 803 24.63 44.72 31.22
N VAL A 804 23.59 45.39 30.78
CA VAL A 804 23.10 45.30 29.37
C VAL A 804 22.92 46.73 28.86
N ALA A 805 23.49 47.00 27.68
CA ALA A 805 23.22 48.23 26.95
C ALA A 805 22.50 47.92 25.61
N ALA A 806 21.45 48.66 25.29
CA ALA A 806 20.74 48.63 24.04
C ALA A 806 20.70 50.03 23.43
N VAL A 807 21.08 50.17 22.16
CA VAL A 807 21.15 51.42 21.42
C VAL A 807 20.38 51.28 20.11
N THR A 808 19.59 52.27 19.74
CA THR A 808 18.88 52.26 18.46
C THR A 808 19.82 52.51 17.28
N PRO A 809 19.52 51.99 16.08
CA PRO A 809 20.37 52.16 14.91
C PRO A 809 20.68 53.62 14.55
N ALA A 810 19.73 54.51 14.71
CA ALA A 810 19.89 55.95 14.48
C ALA A 810 20.93 56.60 15.44
N LEU A 811 21.01 56.12 16.71
CA LEU A 811 22.08 56.59 17.60
C LEU A 811 23.43 55.93 17.35
N VAL A 812 23.47 54.74 16.81
CA VAL A 812 24.72 54.11 16.37
C VAL A 812 25.35 54.90 15.21
N GLU A 813 24.56 55.41 14.29
CA GLU A 813 25.01 56.35 13.22
C GLU A 813 25.56 57.66 13.77
N ARG A 814 25.06 58.11 14.91
CA ARG A 814 25.58 59.26 15.66
C ARG A 814 26.78 58.98 16.55
N GLY A 815 27.35 57.75 16.45
CA GLY A 815 28.57 57.36 17.16
C GLY A 815 28.36 56.68 18.50
N VAL A 816 27.14 56.52 19.00
CA VAL A 816 26.82 55.91 20.30
C VAL A 816 26.80 54.38 20.11
N ARG A 817 27.72 53.69 20.71
CA ARG A 817 27.85 52.22 20.56
C ARG A 817 27.66 51.46 21.85
N ALA A 818 26.75 50.50 21.89
CA ALA A 818 26.44 49.70 23.10
C ALA A 818 27.67 48.97 23.65
N GLY A 819 28.59 48.46 22.79
CA GLY A 819 29.82 47.83 23.21
C GLY A 819 30.76 48.75 23.98
N ALA A 820 30.92 50.01 23.57
CA ALA A 820 31.72 51.02 24.28
C ALA A 820 31.11 51.42 25.64
N ILE A 821 29.79 51.55 25.66
CA ILE A 821 29.02 51.92 26.89
C ILE A 821 29.18 50.83 27.97
N VAL A 822 28.92 49.54 27.64
CA VAL A 822 29.04 48.47 28.64
C VAL A 822 30.47 48.27 29.09
N LYS A 823 31.46 48.50 28.21
CA LYS A 823 32.86 48.42 28.55
C LYS A 823 33.26 49.48 29.61
N ALA A 824 32.85 50.74 29.39
CA ALA A 824 33.07 51.81 30.36
C ALA A 824 32.40 51.52 31.72
N ALA A 825 31.19 50.99 31.70
CA ALA A 825 30.46 50.59 32.95
C ALA A 825 31.16 49.39 33.63
N ALA A 826 31.57 48.39 32.88
CA ALA A 826 32.19 47.18 33.42
C ALA A 826 33.55 47.44 34.05
N GLU A 827 34.35 48.36 33.51
CA GLU A 827 35.65 48.78 34.11
C GLU A 827 35.48 49.32 35.53
N VAL A 828 34.40 50.09 35.79
CA VAL A 828 34.06 50.57 37.13
C VAL A 828 33.63 49.47 38.08
N ALA A 829 32.89 48.47 37.57
CA ALA A 829 32.43 47.31 38.32
C ALA A 829 33.48 46.18 38.45
N GLY A 830 34.70 46.39 38.01
CA GLY A 830 35.80 45.44 38.08
C GLY A 830 35.57 44.20 37.21
N GLY A 831 35.05 44.38 36.01
CA GLY A 831 34.78 43.33 35.07
C GLY A 831 35.03 43.71 33.62
N GLY A 832 34.35 43.04 32.69
CA GLY A 832 34.49 43.24 31.26
C GLY A 832 33.30 42.72 30.48
N GLY A 833 33.18 43.12 29.22
CA GLY A 833 32.12 42.70 28.33
C GLY A 833 32.25 43.29 26.94
N GLY A 834 31.27 43.09 26.10
CA GLY A 834 31.24 43.57 24.73
C GLY A 834 29.98 43.09 24.07
N GLY A 835 29.87 43.35 22.78
CA GLY A 835 28.72 42.96 21.95
C GLY A 835 28.65 43.73 20.65
N ARG A 836 27.48 43.72 20.03
CA ARG A 836 27.20 44.49 18.81
C ARG A 836 26.99 45.97 19.13
N ASP A 837 27.12 46.83 18.16
CA ASP A 837 26.93 48.28 18.34
C ASP A 837 25.50 48.62 18.83
N THR A 838 24.51 47.79 18.51
CA THR A 838 23.11 47.99 18.92
C THR A 838 22.74 47.30 20.23
N MET A 839 23.50 46.31 20.72
CA MET A 839 23.24 45.52 21.94
C MET A 839 24.53 44.91 22.47
N ALA A 840 24.85 45.14 23.71
CA ALA A 840 26.04 44.58 24.35
C ALA A 840 25.79 44.21 25.79
N GLN A 841 26.60 43.29 26.34
CA GLN A 841 26.51 42.81 27.72
C GLN A 841 27.89 42.85 28.39
N ALA A 842 27.86 43.11 29.66
CA ALA A 842 29.08 43.00 30.45
C ALA A 842 28.77 42.43 31.88
N GLY A 843 29.82 41.89 32.50
CA GLY A 843 29.77 41.46 33.88
C GLY A 843 30.79 42.18 34.73
N GLY A 844 30.52 42.25 36.07
CA GLY A 844 31.43 42.79 37.07
C GLY A 844 31.46 41.93 38.33
N ARG A 845 32.43 42.20 39.21
CA ARG A 845 32.64 41.42 40.46
C ARG A 845 32.22 42.17 41.72
N ASP A 846 31.89 43.46 41.62
CA ASP A 846 31.58 44.31 42.74
C ASP A 846 30.18 44.93 42.61
N PRO A 847 29.12 44.32 43.18
CA PRO A 847 27.74 44.85 43.12
C PRO A 847 27.59 46.20 43.80
N ALA A 848 28.44 46.55 44.80
CA ALA A 848 28.37 47.83 45.46
C ALA A 848 28.74 48.99 44.52
N LYS A 849 29.46 48.75 43.47
CA LYS A 849 29.82 49.74 42.45
C LYS A 849 28.84 49.90 41.30
N LEU A 850 27.73 49.17 41.31
CA LEU A 850 26.74 49.18 40.26
C LEU A 850 26.12 50.59 40.00
N PRO A 851 25.82 51.39 40.97
CA PRO A 851 25.36 52.81 40.75
C PRO A 851 26.43 53.65 40.04
N ALA A 852 27.71 53.45 40.42
CA ALA A 852 28.82 54.18 39.78
C ALA A 852 29.08 53.67 38.34
N ALA A 853 28.90 52.38 38.09
CA ALA A 853 28.98 51.81 36.76
C ALA A 853 27.87 52.34 35.82
N LEU A 854 26.62 52.45 36.29
CA LEU A 854 25.51 53.03 35.52
C LEU A 854 25.77 54.53 35.27
N ALA A 855 26.36 55.27 36.21
CA ALA A 855 26.77 56.66 36.01
C ALA A 855 27.89 56.79 34.93
N ALA A 856 28.86 55.89 34.96
CA ALA A 856 29.91 55.83 33.91
C ALA A 856 29.35 55.49 32.51
N ALA A 857 28.37 54.55 32.44
CA ALA A 857 27.66 54.25 31.23
C ALA A 857 26.96 55.50 30.68
N ARG A 858 26.29 56.23 31.50
CA ARG A 858 25.60 57.48 31.15
C ARG A 858 26.59 58.52 30.63
N SER A 859 27.71 58.76 31.32
CA SER A 859 28.75 59.70 30.92
C SER A 859 29.36 59.32 29.56
N ALA A 860 29.51 58.00 29.28
CA ALA A 860 30.01 57.50 28.02
C ALA A 860 29.01 57.79 26.86
N ILE A 861 27.67 57.71 27.15
CA ILE A 861 26.64 58.09 26.15
C ILE A 861 26.67 59.59 25.89
N GLU A 862 26.73 60.43 26.95
CA GLU A 862 26.77 61.89 26.89
C GLU A 862 27.98 62.36 26.11
N THR A 863 29.16 61.75 26.33
CA THR A 863 30.40 62.08 25.61
C THR A 863 30.29 61.73 24.11
N ALA A 864 29.70 60.54 23.79
CA ALA A 864 29.52 60.13 22.44
C ALA A 864 28.49 60.99 21.63
N LEU A 865 27.50 61.57 22.32
CA LEU A 865 26.51 62.45 21.72
C LEU A 865 27.02 63.89 21.56
N SER A 866 28.07 64.27 22.30
CA SER A 866 28.67 65.59 22.24
C SER A 866 29.82 65.73 21.23
N ALA A 867 30.32 64.58 20.75
CA ALA A 867 31.40 64.45 19.78
C ALA A 867 30.82 64.50 18.33
#